data_6cfade663e44eaad2efb29140beccc90
#
_entry.id   6cfade663e44eaad2efb29140beccc90
#
_cell.length_a   1.000
_cell.length_b   1.000
_cell.length_c   1.000
_cell.angle_alpha   90.00
_cell.angle_beta   90.00
_cell.angle_gamma   90.00
#
_symmetry.space_group_name_H-M   'P 1'
#
loop_
_entity.id
_entity.type
_entity.pdbx_description
1 polymer ?
#
loop_
_entity_poly.entity_id
_entity_poly.type
_entity_poly.pdbx_seq_one_letter_code
_entity_poly.pdbx_strand_id
1 'polypeptide(L)'
;MTQSSVNAPPSASDGISAAQMKDAMRKLQAELVAKYGDGQAVRVRRGLHQVMEFWRPEDGDVASFQSFVRTNFAGDQASLDVMFDRFQRLLEQLDGHMHEISREFRNQQDLDRGPVRPYDEVFGGYDPSAHVLDDFFQNKLAFTVLLNFPLTTLEERINLGLKWTRRQWAETRLAQRFAKRVPAEVNLAIAQAASESDIYIAGYNIWMHHLVDEQGQRLFPPKMRLLSHWNLRDEIKVAYADTQNGLAKQRMIQQVMERIVTQSIPQVVIENPHVDWNPATNEVKPATVHDTDTTALVNTRVINAPEPDTRYATLLKTYRAARLADPYSPTAPTLVDRRFNEDREIPEERVQAMLDQVLTSPLVPQVAKLIESRLGRPLEPFDIWYNGFRPGSKYTEAELDGLIAKKYPTAEAYRQDIPNLLIKLGFPTERAQYAAARITVDPARGSGHAMGAEMRSEKVHLRTRIEKSGMNYKGFNIAVHEMGHNVEQILSLNDVDYTLLQGVPNTAFTEALAFVFQGQDLMLLGLAAPDAKIQSMKTLNDFWGTYEIGGVALIDMAVWHWMYDHPQATPAELRDATLQIAKDTWNRYYTPVFGRKDVVLLAIYSHMIDSFLYLPDYPIGHLIAFQIEEQMRKAGGIGPEFERMATLGRVTPDLWMEHATGKPVGAEALLSATENALKQVGSQP
;
A
#
# COMPACT_ATOMS: atom_id res chain seq x y z
N MET A 1 -27.36 2.83 22.92
CA MET A 1 -27.33 3.86 21.87
C MET A 1 -27.98 3.28 20.64
N THR A 2 -29.01 3.93 20.14
CA THR A 2 -29.89 3.46 19.09
C THR A 2 -29.12 3.26 17.80
N GLN A 3 -29.17 2.03 17.23
CA GLN A 3 -28.73 1.74 15.87
C GLN A 3 -29.52 2.64 14.90
N SER A 4 -28.88 3.67 14.37
CA SER A 4 -29.39 4.34 13.18
C SER A 4 -29.23 3.35 12.02
N SER A 5 -30.35 2.84 11.55
CA SER A 5 -30.45 2.09 10.30
C SER A 5 -29.92 3.00 9.18
N VAL A 6 -28.74 2.72 8.67
CA VAL A 6 -28.30 3.26 7.38
C VAL A 6 -29.30 2.72 6.36
N ASN A 7 -30.19 3.59 5.89
CA ASN A 7 -31.20 3.24 4.90
C ASN A 7 -30.47 2.71 3.64
N ALA A 8 -31.06 1.68 3.06
CA ALA A 8 -30.70 1.25 1.70
C ALA A 8 -30.68 2.46 0.76
N PRO A 9 -29.82 2.50 -0.27
CA PRO A 9 -29.77 3.61 -1.21
C PRO A 9 -31.19 3.92 -1.69
N PRO A 10 -31.57 5.20 -1.79
CA PRO A 10 -32.91 5.54 -2.24
C PRO A 10 -33.13 4.84 -3.57
N SER A 11 -34.15 3.97 -3.61
CA SER A 11 -34.58 3.38 -4.87
C SER A 11 -34.85 4.53 -5.82
N ALA A 12 -34.51 4.41 -7.09
CA ALA A 12 -34.64 5.42 -8.15
C ALA A 12 -36.11 5.94 -8.37
N SER A 13 -37.00 5.81 -7.39
CA SER A 13 -38.42 6.04 -7.45
C SER A 13 -38.90 7.38 -6.88
N ASP A 14 -38.05 8.16 -6.21
CA ASP A 14 -38.50 9.42 -5.61
C ASP A 14 -37.90 10.64 -6.32
N GLY A 15 -38.41 10.98 -7.55
CA GLY A 15 -38.18 12.28 -8.16
C GLY A 15 -37.95 12.33 -9.66
N ILE A 16 -37.18 11.44 -10.27
CA ILE A 16 -36.90 11.44 -11.72
C ILE A 16 -37.16 10.05 -12.29
N SER A 17 -38.17 9.93 -13.17
CA SER A 17 -38.43 8.68 -13.87
C SER A 17 -37.24 8.33 -14.80
N ALA A 18 -36.69 7.14 -14.66
CA ALA A 18 -35.63 6.64 -15.55
C ALA A 18 -36.05 6.70 -17.04
N ALA A 19 -37.32 6.50 -17.34
CA ALA A 19 -37.87 6.61 -18.69
C ALA A 19 -37.82 8.05 -19.21
N GLN A 20 -38.17 9.04 -18.38
CA GLN A 20 -38.11 10.46 -18.73
C GLN A 20 -36.66 10.91 -18.96
N MET A 21 -35.73 10.44 -18.16
CA MET A 21 -34.31 10.75 -18.32
C MET A 21 -33.75 10.14 -19.63
N LYS A 22 -34.05 8.90 -19.92
CA LYS A 22 -33.67 8.26 -21.20
C LYS A 22 -34.28 8.97 -22.42
N ASP A 23 -35.51 9.46 -22.35
CA ASP A 23 -36.10 10.23 -23.43
C ASP A 23 -35.42 11.59 -23.59
N ALA A 24 -35.12 12.28 -22.49
CA ALA A 24 -34.38 13.54 -22.50
C ALA A 24 -32.99 13.36 -23.13
N MET A 25 -32.27 12.29 -22.81
CA MET A 25 -30.99 11.97 -23.40
C MET A 25 -31.07 11.77 -24.92
N ARG A 26 -32.07 11.01 -25.41
CA ARG A 26 -32.26 10.82 -26.86
C ARG A 26 -32.47 12.13 -27.59
N LYS A 27 -33.34 13.03 -27.03
CA LYS A 27 -33.61 14.35 -27.58
C LYS A 27 -32.36 15.22 -27.60
N LEU A 28 -31.60 15.27 -26.49
CA LEU A 28 -30.37 16.03 -26.38
C LEU A 28 -29.29 15.51 -27.34
N GLN A 29 -29.17 14.19 -27.46
CA GLN A 29 -28.20 13.61 -28.42
C GLN A 29 -28.50 14.05 -29.86
N ALA A 30 -29.75 13.95 -30.29
CA ALA A 30 -30.16 14.39 -31.61
C ALA A 30 -29.94 15.90 -31.81
N GLU A 31 -30.27 16.71 -30.82
CA GLU A 31 -30.09 18.17 -30.82
C GLU A 31 -28.62 18.58 -30.93
N LEU A 32 -27.75 17.99 -30.09
CA LEU A 32 -26.33 18.34 -30.06
C LEU A 32 -25.58 17.84 -31.31
N VAL A 33 -25.93 16.65 -31.82
CA VAL A 33 -25.37 16.16 -33.06
C VAL A 33 -25.81 17.01 -34.26
N ALA A 34 -27.08 17.42 -34.34
CA ALA A 34 -27.54 18.33 -35.34
C ALA A 34 -26.85 19.69 -35.30
N LYS A 35 -26.55 20.19 -34.08
CA LYS A 35 -25.88 21.49 -33.88
C LYS A 35 -24.37 21.46 -34.16
N TYR A 36 -23.69 20.39 -33.77
CA TYR A 36 -22.22 20.34 -33.79
C TYR A 36 -21.63 19.34 -34.77
N GLY A 37 -22.47 18.59 -35.48
CA GLY A 37 -22.10 17.63 -36.54
C GLY A 37 -21.93 16.18 -36.06
N ASP A 38 -22.03 15.23 -37.02
CA ASP A 38 -21.99 13.79 -36.78
C ASP A 38 -20.67 13.32 -36.11
N GLY A 39 -19.57 14.02 -36.37
CA GLY A 39 -18.28 13.74 -35.71
C GLY A 39 -18.31 13.82 -34.17
N GLN A 40 -19.28 14.51 -33.61
CA GLN A 40 -19.45 14.63 -32.16
C GLN A 40 -20.36 13.55 -31.54
N ALA A 41 -21.00 12.70 -32.34
CA ALA A 41 -22.02 11.76 -31.88
C ALA A 41 -21.53 10.80 -30.79
N VAL A 42 -20.30 10.31 -30.89
CA VAL A 42 -19.69 9.41 -29.86
C VAL A 42 -19.45 10.17 -28.56
N ARG A 43 -18.87 11.36 -28.62
CA ARG A 43 -18.58 12.19 -27.44
C ARG A 43 -19.84 12.66 -26.75
N VAL A 44 -20.83 13.13 -27.50
CA VAL A 44 -22.15 13.52 -26.99
C VAL A 44 -22.79 12.35 -26.23
N ARG A 45 -22.87 11.18 -26.86
CA ARG A 45 -23.47 10.00 -26.21
C ARG A 45 -22.74 9.61 -24.93
N ARG A 46 -21.40 9.55 -24.96
CA ARG A 46 -20.58 9.23 -23.80
C ARG A 46 -20.81 10.23 -22.65
N GLY A 47 -20.71 11.53 -22.94
CA GLY A 47 -20.89 12.58 -21.93
C GLY A 47 -22.29 12.58 -21.32
N LEU A 48 -23.34 12.38 -22.10
CA LEU A 48 -24.71 12.25 -21.59
C LEU A 48 -24.84 11.05 -20.63
N HIS A 49 -24.27 9.89 -20.97
CA HIS A 49 -24.28 8.71 -20.10
C HIS A 49 -23.51 8.96 -18.81
N GLN A 50 -22.31 9.52 -18.89
CA GLN A 50 -21.48 9.81 -17.72
C GLN A 50 -22.17 10.78 -16.75
N VAL A 51 -22.81 11.84 -17.25
CA VAL A 51 -23.55 12.77 -16.38
C VAL A 51 -24.78 12.10 -15.77
N MET A 52 -25.56 11.34 -16.56
CA MET A 52 -26.75 10.65 -16.07
C MET A 52 -26.42 9.66 -14.94
N GLU A 53 -25.33 8.97 -15.02
CA GLU A 53 -24.88 7.97 -14.02
C GLU A 53 -24.75 8.57 -12.62
N PHE A 54 -24.29 9.82 -12.53
CA PHE A 54 -24.06 10.51 -11.26
C PHE A 54 -25.11 11.56 -10.91
N TRP A 55 -26.08 11.86 -11.82
CA TRP A 55 -27.11 12.84 -11.58
C TRP A 55 -28.17 12.32 -10.62
N ARG A 56 -28.39 13.05 -9.54
CA ARG A 56 -29.31 12.70 -8.45
C ARG A 56 -30.47 13.72 -8.38
N PRO A 57 -31.59 13.42 -7.68
CA PRO A 57 -32.69 14.36 -7.50
C PRO A 57 -32.29 15.72 -6.94
N GLU A 58 -31.32 15.76 -6.02
CA GLU A 58 -30.77 17.00 -5.46
C GLU A 58 -30.03 17.88 -6.47
N ASP A 59 -29.60 17.31 -7.60
CA ASP A 59 -28.95 18.07 -8.68
C ASP A 59 -29.93 18.80 -9.58
N GLY A 60 -31.20 18.46 -9.52
CA GLY A 60 -32.30 19.06 -10.26
C GLY A 60 -33.12 18.05 -11.09
N ASP A 61 -34.23 18.49 -11.57
CA ASP A 61 -35.14 17.70 -12.40
C ASP A 61 -34.64 17.50 -13.84
N VAL A 62 -35.43 16.83 -14.69
CA VAL A 62 -35.12 16.57 -16.10
C VAL A 62 -34.89 17.85 -16.91
N ALA A 63 -35.62 18.92 -16.61
CA ALA A 63 -35.48 20.22 -17.30
C ALA A 63 -34.12 20.86 -16.91
N SER A 64 -33.74 20.78 -15.66
CA SER A 64 -32.46 21.23 -15.13
C SER A 64 -31.30 20.45 -15.79
N PHE A 65 -31.39 19.12 -15.89
CA PHE A 65 -30.44 18.28 -16.61
C PHE A 65 -30.29 18.71 -18.08
N GLN A 66 -31.42 18.90 -18.77
CA GLN A 66 -31.37 19.32 -20.18
C GLN A 66 -30.75 20.71 -20.36
N SER A 67 -31.11 21.67 -19.49
CA SER A 67 -30.53 23.01 -19.50
C SER A 67 -29.03 22.97 -19.24
N PHE A 68 -28.60 22.21 -18.24
CA PHE A 68 -27.20 22.02 -17.92
C PHE A 68 -26.41 21.51 -19.14
N VAL A 69 -26.87 20.45 -19.77
CA VAL A 69 -26.19 19.83 -20.93
C VAL A 69 -26.08 20.82 -22.09
N ARG A 70 -27.17 21.53 -22.45
CA ARG A 70 -27.15 22.52 -23.54
C ARG A 70 -26.16 23.66 -23.29
N THR A 71 -26.00 24.06 -22.05
CA THR A 71 -25.16 25.20 -21.67
C THR A 71 -23.70 24.83 -21.61
N ASN A 72 -23.39 23.58 -21.13
CA ASN A 72 -22.03 23.21 -20.75
C ASN A 72 -21.34 22.23 -21.72
N PHE A 73 -22.02 21.75 -22.77
CA PHE A 73 -21.36 20.92 -23.79
C PHE A 73 -20.48 21.79 -24.70
N ALA A 74 -19.17 21.52 -24.72
CA ALA A 74 -18.22 22.18 -25.61
C ALA A 74 -18.27 21.52 -26.99
N GLY A 75 -18.74 22.22 -28.02
CA GLY A 75 -18.99 21.68 -29.35
C GLY A 75 -17.75 21.60 -30.24
N ASP A 76 -16.69 22.32 -29.93
CA ASP A 76 -15.47 22.44 -30.75
C ASP A 76 -14.20 22.26 -29.91
N GLN A 77 -13.10 21.99 -30.58
CA GLN A 77 -11.81 21.71 -29.95
C GLN A 77 -11.26 22.91 -29.14
N ALA A 78 -11.41 24.12 -29.65
CA ALA A 78 -10.91 25.31 -28.96
C ALA A 78 -11.61 25.53 -27.62
N SER A 79 -12.91 25.30 -27.58
CA SER A 79 -13.69 25.34 -26.32
C SER A 79 -13.26 24.25 -25.35
N LEU A 80 -12.98 23.04 -25.83
CA LEU A 80 -12.44 21.94 -25.01
C LEU A 80 -11.05 22.26 -24.44
N ASP A 81 -10.19 22.84 -25.25
CA ASP A 81 -8.82 23.22 -24.83
C ASP A 81 -8.86 24.27 -23.72
N VAL A 82 -9.66 25.33 -23.90
CA VAL A 82 -9.86 26.35 -22.88
C VAL A 82 -10.43 25.76 -21.58
N MET A 83 -11.40 24.85 -21.70
CA MET A 83 -11.99 24.19 -20.54
C MET A 83 -10.98 23.32 -19.79
N PHE A 84 -10.24 22.50 -20.51
CA PHE A 84 -9.21 21.64 -19.95
C PHE A 84 -8.13 22.43 -19.21
N ASP A 85 -7.59 23.48 -19.83
CA ASP A 85 -6.54 24.32 -19.25
C ASP A 85 -7.01 25.04 -17.99
N ARG A 86 -8.29 25.41 -17.94
CA ARG A 86 -8.89 25.99 -16.73
C ARG A 86 -9.04 24.97 -15.62
N PHE A 87 -9.52 23.77 -15.92
CA PHE A 87 -9.61 22.69 -14.93
C PHE A 87 -8.25 22.28 -14.41
N GLN A 88 -7.27 22.09 -15.29
CA GLN A 88 -5.92 21.74 -14.88
C GLN A 88 -5.34 22.76 -13.88
N ARG A 89 -5.45 24.05 -14.18
CA ARG A 89 -4.98 25.12 -13.28
C ARG A 89 -5.78 25.21 -11.98
N LEU A 90 -7.11 25.09 -12.07
CA LEU A 90 -7.98 25.13 -10.89
C LEU A 90 -7.65 23.98 -9.93
N LEU A 91 -7.50 22.77 -10.47
CA LEU A 91 -7.23 21.59 -9.66
C LEU A 91 -5.83 21.65 -9.02
N GLU A 92 -4.80 22.06 -9.77
CA GLU A 92 -3.47 22.27 -9.21
C GLU A 92 -3.50 23.26 -8.02
N GLN A 93 -4.19 24.39 -8.16
CA GLN A 93 -4.27 25.40 -7.10
C GLN A 93 -5.09 24.89 -5.90
N LEU A 94 -6.22 24.25 -6.16
CA LEU A 94 -7.09 23.73 -5.09
C LEU A 94 -6.39 22.63 -4.29
N ASP A 95 -5.84 21.62 -5.00
CA ASP A 95 -5.15 20.49 -4.36
C ASP A 95 -3.92 21.02 -3.58
N GLY A 96 -3.14 21.95 -4.15
CA GLY A 96 -2.00 22.56 -3.48
C GLY A 96 -2.38 23.30 -2.20
N HIS A 97 -3.39 24.15 -2.24
CA HIS A 97 -3.83 24.88 -1.03
C HIS A 97 -4.41 23.95 0.03
N MET A 98 -5.22 22.93 -0.34
CA MET A 98 -5.74 21.96 0.61
C MET A 98 -4.61 21.15 1.25
N HIS A 99 -3.62 20.75 0.45
CA HIS A 99 -2.43 20.05 0.93
C HIS A 99 -1.59 20.91 1.89
N GLU A 100 -1.38 22.19 1.56
CA GLU A 100 -0.65 23.13 2.41
C GLU A 100 -1.35 23.33 3.76
N ILE A 101 -2.66 23.53 3.79
CA ILE A 101 -3.45 23.65 5.02
C ILE A 101 -3.34 22.38 5.86
N SER A 102 -3.52 21.21 5.24
CA SER A 102 -3.38 19.92 5.92
C SER A 102 -1.99 19.75 6.54
N ARG A 103 -0.94 20.11 5.79
CA ARG A 103 0.46 20.07 6.28
C ARG A 103 0.66 20.95 7.51
N GLU A 104 0.18 22.20 7.45
CA GLU A 104 0.33 23.14 8.57
C GLU A 104 -0.41 22.66 9.82
N PHE A 105 -1.61 22.09 9.69
CA PHE A 105 -2.36 21.52 10.82
C PHE A 105 -1.67 20.32 11.44
N ARG A 106 -0.93 19.52 10.67
CA ARG A 106 -0.24 18.33 11.14
C ARG A 106 1.17 18.59 11.68
N ASN A 107 1.75 19.77 11.39
CA ASN A 107 3.15 20.06 11.72
C ASN A 107 3.50 19.79 13.20
N GLN A 108 2.60 20.08 14.15
CA GLN A 108 2.88 19.86 15.58
C GLN A 108 2.88 18.37 15.96
N GLN A 109 2.10 17.55 15.25
CA GLN A 109 2.09 16.09 15.43
C GLN A 109 3.28 15.43 14.74
N ASP A 110 3.59 15.85 13.54
CA ASP A 110 4.55 15.19 12.66
C ASP A 110 6.01 15.58 12.97
N LEU A 111 6.24 16.83 13.48
CA LEU A 111 7.56 17.37 13.70
C LEU A 111 7.94 17.45 15.18
N ASP A 112 9.23 17.32 15.47
CA ASP A 112 9.75 17.44 16.85
C ASP A 112 9.84 18.93 17.28
N ARG A 113 8.67 19.53 17.52
CA ARG A 113 8.48 20.94 17.92
C ARG A 113 8.02 21.11 19.38
N GLY A 114 8.29 20.13 20.24
CA GLY A 114 7.84 20.12 21.64
C GLY A 114 6.57 19.29 21.85
N PRO A 115 5.90 19.37 23.00
CA PRO A 115 4.80 18.47 23.34
C PRO A 115 3.58 18.69 22.44
N VAL A 116 2.94 17.59 22.04
CA VAL A 116 1.62 17.60 21.37
C VAL A 116 0.56 17.87 22.45
N ARG A 117 -0.37 18.76 22.15
CA ARG A 117 -1.47 19.16 23.03
C ARG A 117 -2.81 18.67 22.45
N PRO A 118 -3.88 18.54 23.23
CA PRO A 118 -5.17 18.04 22.74
C PRO A 118 -5.74 18.80 21.54
N TYR A 119 -5.50 20.09 21.42
CA TYR A 119 -5.96 20.88 20.28
C TYR A 119 -5.10 20.63 19.01
N ASP A 120 -3.84 20.24 19.15
CA ASP A 120 -3.00 19.85 18.02
C ASP A 120 -3.52 18.54 17.39
N GLU A 121 -4.06 17.63 18.22
CA GLU A 121 -4.71 16.40 17.75
C GLU A 121 -5.98 16.70 16.96
N VAL A 122 -6.78 17.66 17.41
CA VAL A 122 -8.00 18.10 16.72
C VAL A 122 -7.65 18.70 15.35
N PHE A 123 -6.67 19.61 15.30
CA PHE A 123 -6.23 20.22 14.04
C PHE A 123 -5.61 19.19 13.10
N GLY A 124 -4.71 18.32 13.60
CA GLY A 124 -4.05 17.32 12.80
C GLY A 124 -4.98 16.22 12.27
N GLY A 125 -6.14 16.02 12.91
CA GLY A 125 -7.20 15.13 12.45
C GLY A 125 -8.19 15.77 11.47
N TYR A 126 -8.11 17.09 11.25
CA TYR A 126 -9.00 17.78 10.30
C TYR A 126 -8.51 17.63 8.86
N ASP A 127 -9.38 17.13 7.99
CA ASP A 127 -9.15 17.06 6.55
C ASP A 127 -9.86 18.23 5.84
N PRO A 128 -9.09 19.24 5.38
CA PRO A 128 -9.68 20.40 4.68
C PRO A 128 -10.28 20.01 3.31
N SER A 129 -9.89 18.87 2.75
CA SER A 129 -10.38 18.41 1.44
C SER A 129 -11.64 17.52 1.51
N ALA A 130 -12.13 17.18 2.70
CA ALA A 130 -13.20 16.20 2.91
C ALA A 130 -14.48 16.49 2.12
N HIS A 131 -14.81 17.77 1.88
CA HIS A 131 -16.02 18.19 1.16
C HIS A 131 -15.77 18.56 -0.32
N VAL A 132 -14.51 18.59 -0.76
CA VAL A 132 -14.15 19.11 -2.09
C VAL A 132 -14.86 18.34 -3.21
N LEU A 133 -14.94 17.02 -3.13
CA LEU A 133 -15.62 16.23 -4.14
C LEU A 133 -17.13 16.52 -4.21
N ASP A 134 -17.79 16.62 -3.06
CA ASP A 134 -19.21 16.97 -2.99
C ASP A 134 -19.46 18.38 -3.54
N ASP A 135 -18.60 19.34 -3.22
CA ASP A 135 -18.67 20.70 -3.75
C ASP A 135 -18.56 20.73 -5.28
N PHE A 136 -17.68 19.92 -5.85
CA PHE A 136 -17.57 19.78 -7.31
C PHE A 136 -18.87 19.28 -7.94
N PHE A 137 -19.57 18.33 -7.32
CA PHE A 137 -20.86 17.84 -7.82
C PHE A 137 -21.98 18.87 -7.59
N GLN A 138 -22.08 19.45 -6.41
CA GLN A 138 -23.11 20.45 -6.07
C GLN A 138 -23.03 21.68 -6.98
N ASN A 139 -21.82 22.18 -7.25
CA ASN A 139 -21.55 23.31 -8.15
C ASN A 139 -21.52 22.92 -9.63
N LYS A 140 -21.87 21.69 -9.99
CA LYS A 140 -21.93 21.16 -11.37
C LYS A 140 -20.57 21.12 -12.11
N LEU A 141 -19.46 21.34 -11.43
CA LEU A 141 -18.13 21.30 -12.05
C LEU A 141 -17.75 19.86 -12.43
N ALA A 142 -18.02 18.87 -11.55
CA ALA A 142 -17.83 17.46 -11.86
C ALA A 142 -18.62 17.03 -13.10
N PHE A 143 -19.89 17.44 -13.20
CA PHE A 143 -20.71 17.15 -14.36
C PHE A 143 -20.20 17.82 -15.65
N THR A 144 -19.61 19.03 -15.53
CA THR A 144 -19.01 19.70 -16.69
C THR A 144 -17.82 18.91 -17.23
N VAL A 145 -16.99 18.34 -16.33
CA VAL A 145 -15.91 17.44 -16.73
C VAL A 145 -16.46 16.16 -17.36
N LEU A 146 -17.39 15.49 -16.67
CA LEU A 146 -17.97 14.22 -17.15
C LEU A 146 -18.75 14.37 -18.46
N LEU A 147 -19.33 15.55 -18.75
CA LEU A 147 -20.00 15.83 -20.02
C LEU A 147 -19.02 15.92 -21.21
N ASN A 148 -17.79 16.40 -20.96
CA ASN A 148 -16.88 16.81 -22.02
C ASN A 148 -15.64 15.93 -22.17
N PHE A 149 -15.20 15.23 -21.12
CA PHE A 149 -14.00 14.40 -21.11
C PHE A 149 -14.31 12.94 -20.79
N PRO A 150 -13.50 11.99 -21.34
CA PRO A 150 -13.84 10.57 -21.24
C PRO A 150 -13.50 10.00 -19.85
N LEU A 151 -14.51 9.53 -19.13
CA LEU A 151 -14.34 8.59 -18.04
C LEU A 151 -14.12 7.20 -18.64
N THR A 152 -12.97 6.60 -18.39
CA THR A 152 -12.54 5.36 -19.02
C THR A 152 -12.49 4.21 -18.01
N THR A 153 -12.80 3.00 -18.48
CA THR A 153 -12.53 1.77 -17.75
C THR A 153 -11.04 1.40 -17.84
N LEU A 154 -10.58 0.50 -16.97
CA LEU A 154 -9.21 -0.03 -17.08
C LEU A 154 -8.99 -0.75 -18.40
N GLU A 155 -9.97 -1.51 -18.87
CA GLU A 155 -9.92 -2.20 -20.17
C GLU A 155 -9.70 -1.21 -21.33
N GLU A 156 -10.43 -0.08 -21.34
CA GLU A 156 -10.21 0.98 -22.35
C GLU A 156 -8.79 1.55 -22.25
N ARG A 157 -8.27 1.81 -21.03
CA ARG A 157 -6.91 2.33 -20.82
C ARG A 157 -5.83 1.35 -21.29
N ILE A 158 -6.01 0.06 -21.06
CA ILE A 158 -5.07 -0.98 -21.52
C ILE A 158 -5.13 -1.14 -23.03
N ASN A 159 -6.34 -1.27 -23.61
CA ASN A 159 -6.49 -1.60 -25.03
C ASN A 159 -6.24 -0.41 -25.97
N LEU A 160 -6.53 0.81 -25.54
CA LEU A 160 -6.45 2.01 -26.36
C LEU A 160 -5.31 2.94 -25.95
N GLY A 161 -4.86 2.88 -24.72
CA GLY A 161 -3.89 3.81 -24.13
C GLY A 161 -2.55 3.88 -24.84
N LEU A 162 -2.08 2.77 -25.44
CA LEU A 162 -0.88 2.75 -26.29
C LEU A 162 -0.96 3.72 -27.48
N LYS A 163 -2.17 4.05 -27.92
CA LYS A 163 -2.42 4.94 -29.09
C LYS A 163 -2.76 6.37 -28.64
N TRP A 164 -2.97 6.59 -27.35
CA TRP A 164 -3.35 7.91 -26.86
C TRP A 164 -2.17 8.86 -26.82
N THR A 165 -2.46 10.11 -27.17
CA THR A 165 -1.53 11.21 -26.93
C THR A 165 -1.45 11.51 -25.42
N ARG A 166 -0.41 12.22 -25.01
CA ARG A 166 -0.26 12.71 -23.63
C ARG A 166 -1.48 13.53 -23.18
N ARG A 167 -2.03 14.35 -24.06
CA ARG A 167 -3.26 15.11 -23.82
C ARG A 167 -4.46 14.20 -23.53
N GLN A 168 -4.66 13.14 -24.29
CA GLN A 168 -5.76 12.19 -24.08
C GLN A 168 -5.61 11.45 -22.75
N TRP A 169 -4.38 11.10 -22.35
CA TRP A 169 -4.11 10.56 -21.03
C TRP A 169 -4.48 11.56 -19.94
N ALA A 170 -4.10 12.84 -20.07
CA ALA A 170 -4.43 13.89 -19.10
C ALA A 170 -5.95 14.15 -19.00
N GLU A 171 -6.68 14.10 -20.12
CA GLU A 171 -8.16 14.19 -20.14
C GLU A 171 -8.82 13.02 -19.41
N THR A 172 -8.28 11.81 -19.59
CA THR A 172 -8.72 10.61 -18.88
C THR A 172 -8.47 10.76 -17.37
N ARG A 173 -7.30 11.23 -16.95
CA ARG A 173 -7.01 11.48 -15.53
C ARG A 173 -7.89 12.57 -14.93
N LEU A 174 -8.24 13.61 -15.70
CA LEU A 174 -9.20 14.62 -15.28
C LEU A 174 -10.57 14.00 -14.97
N ALA A 175 -11.11 13.19 -15.89
CA ALA A 175 -12.42 12.59 -15.71
C ALA A 175 -12.45 11.56 -14.56
N GLN A 176 -11.37 10.79 -14.37
CA GLN A 176 -11.24 9.79 -13.31
C GLN A 176 -11.36 10.37 -11.88
N ARG A 177 -11.06 11.65 -11.68
CA ARG A 177 -11.30 12.30 -10.38
C ARG A 177 -12.77 12.26 -9.94
N PHE A 178 -13.69 12.10 -10.89
CA PHE A 178 -15.13 12.09 -10.70
C PHE A 178 -15.76 10.73 -11.02
N ALA A 179 -14.97 9.66 -10.96
CA ALA A 179 -15.45 8.30 -11.26
C ALA A 179 -16.39 7.71 -10.20
N LYS A 180 -16.48 8.34 -9.04
CA LYS A 180 -17.35 7.92 -7.92
C LYS A 180 -17.95 9.13 -7.21
N ARG A 181 -19.12 8.91 -6.63
CA ARG A 181 -19.83 9.91 -5.83
C ARG A 181 -20.38 9.25 -4.57
N VAL A 182 -19.46 8.94 -3.63
CA VAL A 182 -19.80 8.23 -2.38
C VAL A 182 -20.30 9.23 -1.35
N PRO A 183 -21.50 9.02 -0.73
CA PRO A 183 -22.01 9.88 0.32
C PRO A 183 -21.08 9.96 1.55
N ALA A 184 -21.07 11.10 2.22
CA ALA A 184 -20.20 11.34 3.38
C ALA A 184 -20.46 10.36 4.53
N GLU A 185 -21.70 9.97 4.77
CA GLU A 185 -22.08 8.97 5.78
C GLU A 185 -21.52 7.57 5.47
N VAL A 186 -21.38 7.21 4.19
CA VAL A 186 -20.78 5.96 3.76
C VAL A 186 -19.28 5.99 4.01
N ASN A 187 -18.60 7.09 3.62
CA ASN A 187 -17.18 7.28 3.90
C ASN A 187 -16.88 7.25 5.40
N LEU A 188 -17.74 7.87 6.22
CA LEU A 188 -17.63 7.84 7.67
C LEU A 188 -17.77 6.41 8.23
N ALA A 189 -18.72 5.63 7.73
CA ALA A 189 -18.92 4.24 8.14
C ALA A 189 -17.70 3.37 7.80
N ILE A 190 -17.09 3.57 6.63
CA ILE A 190 -15.85 2.88 6.20
C ILE A 190 -14.69 3.28 7.13
N ALA A 191 -14.49 4.58 7.36
CA ALA A 191 -13.43 5.09 8.24
C ALA A 191 -13.58 4.59 9.68
N GLN A 192 -14.82 4.50 10.19
CA GLN A 192 -15.09 3.94 11.51
C GLN A 192 -14.73 2.45 11.57
N ALA A 193 -15.12 1.66 10.58
CA ALA A 193 -14.79 0.23 10.52
C ALA A 193 -13.26 0.02 10.42
N ALA A 194 -12.55 0.85 9.65
CA ALA A 194 -11.09 0.84 9.56
C ALA A 194 -10.46 1.12 10.94
N SER A 195 -10.86 2.22 11.59
CA SER A 195 -10.33 2.57 12.92
C SER A 195 -10.57 1.48 13.97
N GLU A 196 -11.74 0.85 13.97
CA GLU A 196 -12.03 -0.24 14.90
C GLU A 196 -11.19 -1.48 14.62
N SER A 197 -10.92 -1.79 13.35
CA SER A 197 -10.02 -2.90 12.99
C SER A 197 -8.56 -2.62 13.37
N ASP A 198 -8.10 -1.38 13.18
CA ASP A 198 -6.77 -0.94 13.62
C ASP A 198 -6.61 -1.07 15.15
N ILE A 199 -7.63 -0.66 15.93
CA ILE A 199 -7.64 -0.80 17.39
C ILE A 199 -7.59 -2.26 17.79
N TYR A 200 -8.35 -3.14 17.14
CA TYR A 200 -8.31 -4.57 17.40
C TYR A 200 -6.91 -5.15 17.19
N ILE A 201 -6.27 -4.84 16.06
CA ILE A 201 -4.91 -5.32 15.75
C ILE A 201 -3.89 -4.71 16.72
N ALA A 202 -3.96 -3.41 17.01
CA ALA A 202 -3.02 -2.73 17.93
C ALA A 202 -3.11 -3.28 19.37
N GLY A 203 -4.29 -3.73 19.77
CA GLY A 203 -4.52 -4.37 21.09
C GLY A 203 -4.16 -5.86 21.13
N TYR A 204 -3.87 -6.48 19.99
CA TYR A 204 -3.63 -7.93 19.93
C TYR A 204 -2.16 -8.28 20.16
N ASN A 205 -1.72 -8.21 21.42
CA ASN A 205 -0.34 -8.50 21.80
C ASN A 205 -0.22 -9.83 22.54
N ILE A 206 0.92 -10.49 22.35
CA ILE A 206 1.31 -11.70 23.07
C ILE A 206 2.49 -11.35 23.99
N TRP A 207 2.35 -11.66 25.27
CA TRP A 207 3.42 -11.53 26.25
C TRP A 207 4.32 -12.76 26.17
N MET A 208 5.41 -12.64 25.42
CA MET A 208 6.27 -13.77 25.02
C MET A 208 6.95 -14.46 26.20
N HIS A 209 7.34 -13.72 27.23
CA HIS A 209 7.94 -14.31 28.42
C HIS A 209 6.97 -15.22 29.20
N HIS A 210 5.66 -15.06 28.97
CA HIS A 210 4.61 -15.89 29.55
C HIS A 210 4.26 -17.12 28.71
N LEU A 211 4.94 -17.33 27.59
CA LEU A 211 4.88 -18.59 26.86
C LEU A 211 5.77 -19.62 27.55
N VAL A 212 5.23 -20.80 27.81
CA VAL A 212 5.95 -21.91 28.44
C VAL A 212 5.87 -23.17 27.56
N ASP A 213 6.95 -23.94 27.52
CA ASP A 213 6.95 -25.25 26.88
C ASP A 213 6.29 -26.33 27.75
N GLU A 214 6.30 -27.60 27.32
CA GLU A 214 5.73 -28.72 28.08
C GLU A 214 6.45 -28.96 29.41
N GLN A 215 7.69 -28.51 29.56
CA GLN A 215 8.49 -28.62 30.75
C GLN A 215 8.37 -27.37 31.68
N GLY A 216 7.56 -26.38 31.26
CA GLY A 216 7.37 -25.12 31.97
C GLY A 216 8.54 -24.12 31.78
N GLN A 217 9.42 -24.36 30.79
CA GLN A 217 10.54 -23.45 30.51
C GLN A 217 10.07 -22.23 29.68
N ARG A 218 10.70 -21.08 29.97
CA ARG A 218 10.48 -19.82 29.26
C ARG A 218 11.61 -19.57 28.29
N LEU A 219 11.28 -19.41 27.01
CA LEU A 219 12.27 -19.23 25.95
C LEU A 219 12.56 -17.75 25.62
N PHE A 220 11.69 -16.85 26.03
CA PHE A 220 11.77 -15.43 25.69
C PHE A 220 12.13 -14.57 26.91
N PRO A 221 12.79 -13.41 26.68
CA PRO A 221 13.22 -12.55 27.77
C PRO A 221 12.03 -11.89 28.49
N PRO A 222 12.23 -11.46 29.77
CA PRO A 222 11.26 -10.69 30.52
C PRO A 222 10.78 -9.44 29.78
N LYS A 223 9.52 -9.05 30.02
CA LYS A 223 8.87 -7.85 29.46
C LYS A 223 8.72 -7.84 27.93
N MET A 224 9.03 -8.92 27.23
CA MET A 224 8.85 -9.01 25.79
C MET A 224 7.38 -9.17 25.43
N ARG A 225 6.86 -8.17 24.71
CA ARG A 225 5.49 -8.10 24.21
C ARG A 225 5.51 -7.89 22.71
N LEU A 226 4.88 -8.75 21.95
CA LEU A 226 4.88 -8.72 20.49
C LEU A 226 3.46 -8.65 19.94
N LEU A 227 3.25 -7.79 18.93
CA LEU A 227 2.05 -7.78 18.12
C LEU A 227 1.85 -9.09 17.36
N SER A 228 0.60 -9.48 17.16
CA SER A 228 0.17 -10.79 16.69
C SER A 228 0.66 -11.22 15.32
N HIS A 229 1.26 -10.36 14.52
CA HIS A 229 1.75 -10.71 13.19
C HIS A 229 3.18 -10.23 12.95
N TRP A 230 3.38 -8.95 12.70
CA TRP A 230 4.67 -8.42 12.27
C TRP A 230 5.80 -8.74 13.23
N ASN A 231 5.59 -8.50 14.52
CA ASN A 231 6.62 -8.73 15.49
C ASN A 231 6.87 -10.23 15.73
N LEU A 232 5.82 -11.08 15.70
CA LEU A 232 5.98 -12.54 15.79
C LEU A 232 6.81 -13.08 14.61
N ARG A 233 6.51 -12.61 13.39
CA ARG A 233 7.28 -12.96 12.20
C ARG A 233 8.74 -12.48 12.30
N ASP A 234 8.94 -11.26 12.77
CA ASP A 234 10.28 -10.70 12.90
C ASP A 234 11.09 -11.43 13.96
N GLU A 235 10.46 -11.88 15.07
CA GLU A 235 11.12 -12.73 16.07
C GLU A 235 11.50 -14.10 15.49
N ILE A 236 10.68 -14.71 14.61
CA ILE A 236 11.09 -15.92 13.86
C ILE A 236 12.39 -15.66 13.08
N LYS A 237 12.49 -14.48 12.41
CA LYS A 237 13.69 -14.10 11.64
C LYS A 237 14.91 -13.87 12.53
N VAL A 238 14.73 -13.23 13.68
CA VAL A 238 15.80 -12.99 14.67
C VAL A 238 16.28 -14.31 15.26
N ALA A 239 15.36 -15.24 15.52
CA ALA A 239 15.69 -16.52 16.13
C ALA A 239 16.65 -17.41 15.33
N TYR A 240 16.84 -17.16 14.02
CA TYR A 240 17.90 -17.85 13.25
C TYR A 240 19.34 -17.57 13.75
N ALA A 241 19.55 -16.47 14.45
CA ALA A 241 20.83 -16.15 15.08
C ALA A 241 21.03 -16.82 16.46
N ASP A 242 19.97 -17.32 17.08
CA ASP A 242 20.01 -18.01 18.38
C ASP A 242 20.31 -19.50 18.17
N THR A 243 21.57 -19.88 18.28
CA THR A 243 22.04 -21.25 18.07
C THR A 243 21.59 -22.24 19.14
N GLN A 244 21.12 -21.77 20.30
CA GLN A 244 20.71 -22.62 21.43
C GLN A 244 19.20 -22.86 21.43
N ASN A 245 18.39 -21.83 21.38
CA ASN A 245 16.94 -21.90 21.55
C ASN A 245 16.15 -21.48 20.31
N GLY A 246 16.82 -21.03 19.23
CA GLY A 246 16.17 -20.43 18.08
C GLY A 246 15.10 -21.31 17.46
N LEU A 247 15.42 -22.59 17.22
CA LEU A 247 14.47 -23.54 16.65
C LEU A 247 13.24 -23.79 17.57
N ALA A 248 13.44 -23.86 18.87
CA ALA A 248 12.36 -24.03 19.84
C ALA A 248 11.45 -22.78 19.88
N LYS A 249 12.05 -21.58 19.84
CA LYS A 249 11.31 -20.30 19.72
C LYS A 249 10.48 -20.24 18.46
N GLN A 250 11.04 -20.58 17.31
CA GLN A 250 10.36 -20.57 16.01
C GLN A 250 9.15 -21.51 15.98
N ARG A 251 9.31 -22.73 16.49
CA ARG A 251 8.20 -23.70 16.63
C ARG A 251 7.11 -23.19 17.56
N MET A 252 7.49 -22.60 18.69
CA MET A 252 6.52 -22.03 19.64
C MET A 252 5.76 -20.87 19.02
N ILE A 253 6.42 -19.96 18.31
CA ILE A 253 5.77 -18.84 17.61
C ILE A 253 4.82 -19.36 16.52
N GLN A 254 5.22 -20.37 15.76
CA GLN A 254 4.32 -21.01 14.77
C GLN A 254 3.03 -21.50 15.44
N GLN A 255 3.12 -22.19 16.57
CA GLN A 255 1.96 -22.65 17.33
C GLN A 255 1.07 -21.48 17.77
N VAL A 256 1.66 -20.39 18.29
CA VAL A 256 0.92 -19.17 18.63
C VAL A 256 0.17 -18.63 17.44
N MET A 257 0.81 -18.50 16.28
CA MET A 257 0.18 -18.01 15.06
C MET A 257 -0.97 -18.93 14.58
N GLU A 258 -0.77 -20.24 14.61
CA GLU A 258 -1.81 -21.22 14.26
C GLU A 258 -3.03 -21.10 15.20
N ARG A 259 -2.81 -20.89 16.52
CA ARG A 259 -3.88 -20.66 17.51
C ARG A 259 -4.67 -19.38 17.22
N ILE A 260 -3.98 -18.31 16.83
CA ILE A 260 -4.61 -17.04 16.47
C ILE A 260 -5.48 -17.22 15.22
N VAL A 261 -4.93 -17.79 14.15
CA VAL A 261 -5.65 -17.97 12.88
C VAL A 261 -6.88 -18.86 13.04
N THR A 262 -6.76 -19.95 13.82
CA THR A 262 -7.88 -20.88 14.09
C THR A 262 -8.85 -20.38 15.17
N GLN A 263 -8.59 -19.21 15.77
CA GLN A 263 -9.34 -18.67 16.92
C GLN A 263 -9.46 -19.63 18.09
N SER A 264 -8.51 -20.57 18.20
CA SER A 264 -8.41 -21.50 19.32
C SER A 264 -7.53 -20.94 20.46
N ILE A 265 -6.94 -19.79 20.28
CA ILE A 265 -6.17 -19.09 21.33
C ILE A 265 -7.09 -18.78 22.51
N PRO A 266 -6.68 -19.03 23.76
CA PRO A 266 -7.45 -18.59 24.92
C PRO A 266 -7.53 -17.08 24.97
N GLN A 267 -8.74 -16.51 25.03
CA GLN A 267 -8.94 -15.06 25.05
C GLN A 267 -8.18 -14.37 26.18
N VAL A 268 -8.03 -15.04 27.31
CA VAL A 268 -7.34 -14.52 28.49
C VAL A 268 -5.84 -14.31 28.26
N VAL A 269 -5.24 -14.87 27.22
CA VAL A 269 -3.81 -14.70 26.87
C VAL A 269 -3.54 -13.38 26.16
N ILE A 270 -4.55 -12.86 25.45
CA ILE A 270 -4.39 -11.67 24.62
C ILE A 270 -4.18 -10.45 25.53
N GLU A 271 -3.09 -9.71 25.33
CA GLU A 271 -2.67 -8.52 26.07
C GLU A 271 -2.66 -8.73 27.60
N ASN A 272 -2.32 -9.92 28.07
CA ASN A 272 -2.38 -10.24 29.50
C ASN A 272 -1.07 -10.86 30.02
N PRO A 273 -0.29 -10.14 30.84
CA PRO A 273 0.94 -10.64 31.45
C PRO A 273 0.72 -11.44 32.76
N HIS A 274 -0.54 -11.72 33.13
CA HIS A 274 -0.87 -12.37 34.40
C HIS A 274 -1.17 -13.87 34.29
N VAL A 275 -1.00 -14.41 33.07
CA VAL A 275 -1.20 -15.83 32.79
C VAL A 275 -0.01 -16.40 32.02
N ASP A 276 0.37 -17.63 32.40
CA ASP A 276 1.32 -18.45 31.65
C ASP A 276 0.53 -19.38 30.72
N TRP A 277 0.98 -19.49 29.46
CA TRP A 277 0.31 -20.26 28.43
C TRP A 277 1.27 -21.20 27.71
N ASN A 278 0.86 -22.46 27.57
CA ASN A 278 1.52 -23.42 26.69
C ASN A 278 0.77 -23.48 25.35
N PRO A 279 1.31 -22.94 24.24
CA PRO A 279 0.59 -22.92 22.96
C PRO A 279 0.44 -24.31 22.32
N ALA A 280 1.29 -25.30 22.67
CA ALA A 280 1.17 -26.67 22.16
C ALA A 280 -0.05 -27.40 22.77
N THR A 281 -0.17 -27.39 24.09
CA THR A 281 -1.29 -28.03 24.80
C THR A 281 -2.52 -27.14 24.95
N ASN A 282 -2.37 -25.85 24.74
CA ASN A 282 -3.37 -24.81 24.96
C ASN A 282 -3.75 -24.62 26.45
N GLU A 283 -2.91 -25.08 27.37
CA GLU A 283 -3.14 -24.96 28.81
C GLU A 283 -2.75 -23.56 29.29
N VAL A 284 -3.62 -22.93 30.08
CA VAL A 284 -3.38 -21.61 30.71
C VAL A 284 -3.37 -21.78 32.21
N LYS A 285 -2.39 -21.16 32.90
CA LYS A 285 -2.23 -21.13 34.36
C LYS A 285 -2.01 -19.69 34.82
N PRO A 286 -2.29 -19.35 36.07
CA PRO A 286 -1.83 -18.09 36.63
C PRO A 286 -0.32 -17.92 36.46
N ALA A 287 0.13 -16.71 36.12
CA ALA A 287 1.55 -16.44 35.91
C ALA A 287 2.37 -16.68 37.20
N THR A 288 3.53 -17.29 37.03
CA THR A 288 4.49 -17.54 38.10
C THR A 288 5.55 -16.45 38.21
N VAL A 289 5.58 -15.52 37.26
CA VAL A 289 6.48 -14.35 37.22
C VAL A 289 5.68 -13.08 36.95
N HIS A 290 6.23 -11.92 37.31
CA HIS A 290 5.59 -10.63 37.08
C HIS A 290 6.47 -9.76 36.19
N ASP A 291 6.00 -9.44 35.02
CA ASP A 291 6.72 -8.64 34.01
C ASP A 291 6.32 -7.16 33.98
N THR A 292 5.28 -6.78 34.73
CA THR A 292 4.80 -5.40 34.81
C THR A 292 4.81 -4.90 36.24
N ASP A 293 5.17 -3.63 36.42
CA ASP A 293 5.08 -2.92 37.71
C ASP A 293 3.64 -2.44 37.99
N THR A 294 2.68 -2.78 37.14
CA THR A 294 1.30 -2.28 37.26
C THR A 294 0.53 -3.11 38.27
N THR A 295 -0.07 -2.42 39.22
CA THR A 295 -1.16 -2.90 40.11
C THR A 295 -2.49 -3.07 39.36
N ALA A 296 -2.46 -3.26 38.06
CA ALA A 296 -3.65 -3.56 37.27
C ALA A 296 -4.35 -4.77 37.85
N LEU A 297 -5.66 -4.70 38.02
CA LEU A 297 -6.51 -5.72 38.63
C LEU A 297 -6.13 -7.11 38.12
N VAL A 298 -5.51 -7.89 38.96
CA VAL A 298 -5.14 -9.26 38.68
C VAL A 298 -6.44 -10.04 38.50
N ASN A 299 -6.87 -10.30 37.28
CA ASN A 299 -7.95 -11.22 37.05
C ASN A 299 -7.41 -12.64 37.28
N THR A 300 -7.43 -13.07 38.53
CA THR A 300 -6.92 -14.38 38.95
C THR A 300 -7.78 -15.54 38.49
N ARG A 301 -8.95 -15.26 37.89
CA ARG A 301 -9.83 -16.28 37.37
C ARG A 301 -9.42 -16.62 35.92
N VAL A 302 -8.62 -17.64 35.77
CA VAL A 302 -8.26 -18.19 34.47
C VAL A 302 -9.47 -18.91 33.88
N ILE A 303 -10.06 -18.33 32.82
CA ILE A 303 -11.08 -18.99 32.03
C ILE A 303 -10.41 -19.35 30.70
N ASN A 304 -10.24 -20.64 30.45
CA ASN A 304 -9.63 -21.15 29.23
C ASN A 304 -10.66 -21.23 28.08
N ALA A 305 -11.38 -20.12 27.81
CA ALA A 305 -12.28 -20.03 26.67
C ALA A 305 -11.53 -19.50 25.46
N PRO A 306 -11.75 -20.09 24.26
CA PRO A 306 -11.15 -19.57 23.04
C PRO A 306 -11.68 -18.17 22.69
N GLU A 307 -10.93 -17.42 21.91
CA GLU A 307 -11.40 -16.16 21.34
C GLU A 307 -12.65 -16.42 20.46
N PRO A 308 -13.75 -15.65 20.64
CA PRO A 308 -15.04 -15.96 20.01
C PRO A 308 -15.12 -15.47 18.55
N ASP A 309 -14.21 -15.92 17.68
CA ASP A 309 -14.12 -15.54 16.26
C ASP A 309 -14.03 -14.00 16.03
N THR A 310 -13.49 -13.24 17.00
CA THR A 310 -13.41 -11.77 16.95
C THR A 310 -12.62 -11.29 15.74
N ARG A 311 -11.55 -11.98 15.38
CA ARG A 311 -10.75 -11.72 14.18
C ARG A 311 -11.62 -11.67 12.91
N TYR A 312 -12.48 -12.66 12.73
CA TYR A 312 -13.35 -12.78 11.55
C TYR A 312 -14.60 -11.91 11.64
N ALA A 313 -15.06 -11.63 12.86
CA ALA A 313 -16.11 -10.63 13.07
C ALA A 313 -15.63 -9.22 12.66
N THR A 314 -14.39 -8.88 12.97
CA THR A 314 -13.75 -7.62 12.56
C THR A 314 -13.62 -7.54 11.04
N LEU A 315 -13.10 -8.59 10.39
CA LEU A 315 -13.00 -8.65 8.93
C LEU A 315 -14.37 -8.52 8.24
N LEU A 316 -15.41 -9.20 8.74
CA LEU A 316 -16.78 -9.04 8.20
C LEU A 316 -17.31 -7.61 8.37
N LYS A 317 -16.94 -6.93 9.44
CA LYS A 317 -17.33 -5.53 9.66
C LYS A 317 -16.67 -4.62 8.63
N THR A 318 -15.37 -4.76 8.38
CA THR A 318 -14.66 -3.99 7.34
C THR A 318 -15.23 -4.27 5.94
N TYR A 319 -15.50 -5.55 5.61
CA TYR A 319 -16.14 -5.94 4.36
C TYR A 319 -17.52 -5.30 4.17
N ARG A 320 -18.39 -5.39 5.20
CA ARG A 320 -19.74 -4.80 5.13
C ARG A 320 -19.73 -3.30 4.99
N ALA A 321 -18.79 -2.61 5.65
CA ALA A 321 -18.58 -1.18 5.49
C ALA A 321 -18.10 -0.83 4.07
N ALA A 322 -17.11 -1.54 3.55
CA ALA A 322 -16.59 -1.33 2.20
C ALA A 322 -17.66 -1.48 1.11
N ARG A 323 -18.57 -2.46 1.27
CA ARG A 323 -19.71 -2.69 0.36
C ARG A 323 -20.70 -1.53 0.29
N LEU A 324 -20.79 -0.69 1.30
CA LEU A 324 -21.69 0.47 1.25
C LEU A 324 -21.35 1.43 0.10
N ALA A 325 -20.09 1.43 -0.36
CA ALA A 325 -19.64 2.25 -1.49
C ALA A 325 -19.97 1.65 -2.87
N ASP A 326 -20.33 0.36 -2.95
CA ASP A 326 -20.53 -0.35 -4.22
C ASP A 326 -21.54 0.33 -5.15
N PRO A 327 -22.72 0.78 -4.70
CA PRO A 327 -23.70 1.44 -5.56
C PRO A 327 -23.26 2.82 -6.11
N TYR A 328 -22.17 3.37 -5.57
CA TYR A 328 -21.70 4.73 -5.88
C TYR A 328 -20.43 4.75 -6.74
N SER A 329 -19.99 3.58 -7.21
CA SER A 329 -18.77 3.38 -8.01
C SER A 329 -19.10 2.62 -9.29
N PRO A 330 -19.75 3.23 -10.30
CA PRO A 330 -20.30 2.52 -11.45
C PRO A 330 -19.25 1.89 -12.36
N THR A 331 -18.03 2.43 -12.39
CA THR A 331 -16.91 1.91 -13.21
C THR A 331 -16.15 0.77 -12.51
N ALA A 332 -16.33 0.61 -11.19
CA ALA A 332 -15.67 -0.40 -10.36
C ALA A 332 -16.58 -0.73 -9.15
N PRO A 333 -17.67 -1.51 -9.37
CA PRO A 333 -18.75 -1.63 -8.40
C PRO A 333 -18.39 -2.35 -7.11
N THR A 334 -17.47 -3.32 -7.13
CA THR A 334 -17.02 -4.00 -5.91
C THR A 334 -15.74 -3.39 -5.35
N LEU A 335 -15.40 -3.66 -4.08
CA LEU A 335 -14.07 -3.30 -3.56
C LEU A 335 -12.96 -3.99 -4.35
N VAL A 336 -13.17 -5.22 -4.78
CA VAL A 336 -12.20 -5.96 -5.61
C VAL A 336 -11.94 -5.19 -6.90
N ASP A 337 -13.00 -4.78 -7.61
CA ASP A 337 -12.88 -3.96 -8.82
C ASP A 337 -12.14 -2.65 -8.55
N ARG A 338 -12.49 -1.92 -7.48
CA ARG A 338 -11.83 -0.66 -7.13
C ARG A 338 -10.34 -0.86 -6.88
N ARG A 339 -9.97 -1.90 -6.12
CA ARG A 339 -8.57 -2.19 -5.81
C ARG A 339 -7.75 -2.57 -7.04
N PHE A 340 -8.30 -3.37 -7.97
CA PHE A 340 -7.56 -3.80 -9.15
C PHE A 340 -7.67 -2.84 -10.33
N ASN A 341 -8.87 -2.26 -10.58
CA ASN A 341 -9.12 -1.47 -11.78
C ASN A 341 -8.89 0.04 -11.60
N GLU A 342 -8.95 0.56 -10.36
CA GLU A 342 -8.77 1.99 -10.08
C GLU A 342 -7.48 2.28 -9.31
N ASP A 343 -7.22 1.54 -8.21
CA ASP A 343 -6.07 1.83 -7.35
C ASP A 343 -4.77 1.26 -7.94
N ARG A 344 -4.75 -0.04 -8.30
CA ARG A 344 -3.57 -0.72 -8.87
C ARG A 344 -3.43 -0.50 -10.37
N GLU A 345 -4.53 -0.40 -11.08
CA GLU A 345 -4.62 -0.39 -12.55
C GLU A 345 -3.93 -1.60 -13.21
N ILE A 346 -3.95 -2.75 -12.55
CA ILE A 346 -3.52 -4.05 -13.05
C ILE A 346 -4.68 -5.03 -12.86
N PRO A 347 -5.21 -5.66 -13.92
CA PRO A 347 -6.31 -6.63 -13.80
C PRO A 347 -5.97 -7.75 -12.81
N GLU A 348 -6.97 -8.19 -12.03
CA GLU A 348 -6.78 -9.22 -11.00
C GLU A 348 -6.19 -10.51 -11.56
N GLU A 349 -6.69 -10.98 -12.70
CA GLU A 349 -6.23 -12.20 -13.36
C GLU A 349 -4.76 -12.11 -13.77
N ARG A 350 -4.31 -10.91 -14.13
CA ARG A 350 -2.90 -10.65 -14.45
C ARG A 350 -2.02 -10.68 -13.21
N VAL A 351 -2.51 -10.12 -12.09
CA VAL A 351 -1.82 -10.23 -10.80
C VAL A 351 -1.69 -11.70 -10.40
N GLN A 352 -2.79 -12.45 -10.46
CA GLN A 352 -2.78 -13.89 -10.16
C GLN A 352 -1.77 -14.65 -11.04
N ALA A 353 -1.75 -14.37 -12.36
CA ALA A 353 -0.82 -15.02 -13.27
C ALA A 353 0.65 -14.71 -12.94
N MET A 354 0.99 -13.49 -12.56
CA MET A 354 2.36 -13.12 -12.13
C MET A 354 2.75 -13.84 -10.83
N LEU A 355 1.83 -13.94 -9.86
CA LEU A 355 2.07 -14.67 -8.63
C LEU A 355 2.23 -16.17 -8.88
N ASP A 356 1.38 -16.77 -9.71
CA ASP A 356 1.50 -18.18 -10.13
C ASP A 356 2.86 -18.46 -10.76
N GLN A 357 3.41 -17.57 -11.59
CA GLN A 357 4.74 -17.72 -12.19
C GLN A 357 5.85 -17.81 -11.13
N VAL A 358 5.78 -17.01 -10.07
CA VAL A 358 6.75 -17.08 -8.97
C VAL A 358 6.54 -18.34 -8.15
N LEU A 359 5.30 -18.62 -7.73
CA LEU A 359 4.95 -19.69 -6.81
C LEU A 359 5.19 -21.09 -7.40
N THR A 360 5.03 -21.25 -8.72
CA THR A 360 5.24 -22.53 -9.43
C THR A 360 6.58 -22.61 -10.13
N SER A 361 7.46 -21.62 -9.93
CA SER A 361 8.78 -21.58 -10.58
C SER A 361 9.63 -22.80 -10.21
N PRO A 362 10.34 -23.43 -11.19
CA PRO A 362 11.29 -24.49 -10.93
C PRO A 362 12.48 -24.06 -10.09
N LEU A 363 12.64 -22.76 -9.84
CA LEU A 363 13.67 -22.20 -8.96
C LEU A 363 13.32 -22.37 -7.48
N VAL A 364 12.04 -22.47 -7.14
CA VAL A 364 11.56 -22.60 -5.75
C VAL A 364 12.22 -23.80 -5.03
N PRO A 365 12.14 -25.04 -5.55
CA PRO A 365 12.80 -26.17 -4.90
C PRO A 365 14.33 -26.05 -4.86
N GLN A 366 14.95 -25.32 -5.78
CA GLN A 366 16.41 -25.10 -5.79
C GLN A 366 16.83 -24.15 -4.66
N VAL A 367 16.08 -23.04 -4.48
CA VAL A 367 16.30 -22.10 -3.37
C VAL A 367 16.01 -22.78 -2.03
N ALA A 368 14.93 -23.55 -1.94
CA ALA A 368 14.59 -24.33 -0.75
C ALA A 368 15.71 -25.29 -0.35
N LYS A 369 16.26 -26.04 -1.30
CA LYS A 369 17.41 -26.95 -1.06
C LYS A 369 18.65 -26.20 -0.59
N LEU A 370 18.89 -24.99 -1.11
CA LEU A 370 19.99 -24.14 -0.62
C LEU A 370 19.74 -23.71 0.83
N ILE A 371 18.48 -23.39 1.20
CA ILE A 371 18.13 -23.05 2.57
C ILE A 371 18.32 -24.25 3.50
N GLU A 372 17.84 -25.44 3.11
CA GLU A 372 18.05 -26.69 3.86
C GLU A 372 19.54 -26.98 4.12
N SER A 373 20.35 -26.83 3.09
CA SER A 373 21.81 -27.00 3.21
C SER A 373 22.42 -26.04 4.22
N ARG A 374 21.95 -24.80 4.27
CA ARG A 374 22.42 -23.78 5.23
C ARG A 374 21.92 -24.00 6.65
N LEU A 375 20.71 -24.53 6.80
CA LEU A 375 20.11 -24.85 8.09
C LEU A 375 20.63 -26.19 8.65
N GLY A 376 21.15 -27.08 7.80
CA GLY A 376 21.55 -28.43 8.17
C GLY A 376 20.38 -29.33 8.59
N ARG A 377 19.14 -28.95 8.17
CA ARG A 377 17.90 -29.70 8.46
C ARG A 377 16.85 -29.48 7.36
N PRO A 378 15.84 -30.38 7.23
CA PRO A 378 14.69 -30.12 6.40
C PRO A 378 13.94 -28.83 6.80
N LEU A 379 13.23 -28.24 5.85
CA LEU A 379 12.41 -27.07 6.11
C LEU A 379 11.18 -27.40 6.96
N GLU A 380 10.88 -26.50 7.89
CA GLU A 380 9.61 -26.46 8.63
C GLU A 380 8.74 -25.28 8.13
N PRO A 381 7.43 -25.27 8.35
CA PRO A 381 6.55 -24.23 7.76
C PRO A 381 6.97 -22.80 8.05
N PHE A 382 7.51 -22.48 9.23
CA PHE A 382 8.00 -21.15 9.57
C PHE A 382 9.27 -20.75 8.79
N ASP A 383 9.99 -21.68 8.14
CA ASP A 383 11.14 -21.36 7.27
C ASP A 383 10.71 -20.63 5.98
N ILE A 384 9.42 -20.47 5.72
CA ILE A 384 8.91 -19.54 4.72
C ILE A 384 9.42 -18.11 4.98
N TRP A 385 9.69 -17.74 6.23
CA TRP A 385 10.30 -16.49 6.64
C TRP A 385 11.82 -16.56 6.83
N TYR A 386 12.50 -17.51 6.17
CA TYR A 386 13.94 -17.63 6.25
C TYR A 386 14.65 -16.31 5.91
N ASN A 387 15.60 -15.92 6.77
CA ASN A 387 16.28 -14.62 6.72
C ASN A 387 17.79 -14.72 6.47
N GLY A 388 18.32 -15.94 6.30
CA GLY A 388 19.77 -16.17 6.22
C GLY A 388 20.43 -15.75 4.91
N PHE A 389 19.65 -15.23 3.94
CA PHE A 389 20.20 -14.60 2.73
C PHE A 389 20.56 -13.13 2.93
N ARG A 390 20.09 -12.50 4.00
CA ARG A 390 20.50 -11.13 4.29
C ARG A 390 22.00 -11.09 4.59
N PRO A 391 22.79 -10.30 3.84
CA PRO A 391 24.21 -10.16 4.13
C PRO A 391 24.39 -9.46 5.48
N GLY A 392 25.31 -9.95 6.29
CA GLY A 392 25.77 -9.23 7.47
C GLY A 392 26.43 -7.91 7.06
N SER A 393 26.19 -6.84 7.83
CA SER A 393 26.89 -5.57 7.66
C SER A 393 28.40 -5.74 8.01
N LYS A 394 29.28 -5.14 7.21
CA LYS A 394 30.70 -5.02 7.56
C LYS A 394 30.97 -4.02 8.69
N TYR A 395 29.95 -3.19 8.99
CA TYR A 395 30.04 -2.10 9.96
C TYR A 395 29.04 -2.37 11.07
N THR A 396 29.41 -2.06 12.29
CA THR A 396 28.49 -2.05 13.44
C THR A 396 27.59 -0.83 13.36
N GLU A 397 26.41 -0.92 13.95
CA GLU A 397 25.48 0.21 14.02
C GLU A 397 26.14 1.41 14.73
N ALA A 398 26.88 1.18 15.81
CA ALA A 398 27.58 2.24 16.56
C ALA A 398 28.65 2.97 15.72
N GLU A 399 29.39 2.25 14.85
CA GLU A 399 30.34 2.85 13.93
C GLU A 399 29.65 3.76 12.93
N LEU A 400 28.55 3.29 12.36
CA LEU A 400 27.75 4.05 11.41
C LEU A 400 27.11 5.27 12.06
N ASP A 401 26.55 5.12 13.26
CA ASP A 401 25.95 6.21 14.04
C ASP A 401 26.98 7.32 14.34
N GLY A 402 28.19 6.95 14.78
CA GLY A 402 29.25 7.91 15.06
C GLY A 402 29.70 8.68 13.82
N LEU A 403 29.79 8.01 12.67
CA LEU A 403 30.13 8.63 11.40
C LEU A 403 29.06 9.63 10.95
N ILE A 404 27.80 9.25 11.04
CA ILE A 404 26.67 10.01 10.53
C ILE A 404 26.36 11.19 11.45
N ALA A 405 26.36 11.02 12.77
CA ALA A 405 26.17 12.11 13.71
C ALA A 405 27.20 13.24 13.53
N LYS A 406 28.44 12.86 13.22
CA LYS A 406 29.50 13.83 12.91
C LYS A 406 29.26 14.55 11.60
N LYS A 407 28.74 13.86 10.57
CA LYS A 407 28.51 14.41 9.23
C LYS A 407 27.24 15.25 9.20
N TYR A 408 26.18 14.82 9.87
CA TYR A 408 24.85 15.46 9.88
C TYR A 408 24.39 15.78 11.31
N PRO A 409 25.03 16.74 11.98
CA PRO A 409 24.63 17.14 13.34
C PRO A 409 23.27 17.85 13.40
N THR A 410 22.75 18.31 12.26
CA THR A 410 21.47 19.03 12.16
C THR A 410 20.77 18.73 10.84
N ALA A 411 19.46 19.00 10.77
CA ALA A 411 18.68 18.93 9.55
C ALA A 411 19.26 19.81 8.43
N GLU A 412 19.74 21.00 8.79
CA GLU A 412 20.35 21.92 7.84
C GLU A 412 21.65 21.38 7.23
N ALA A 413 22.47 20.68 8.03
CA ALA A 413 23.68 20.01 7.51
C ALA A 413 23.36 18.95 6.46
N TYR A 414 22.29 18.16 6.69
CA TYR A 414 21.81 17.19 5.70
C TYR A 414 21.26 17.91 4.45
N ARG A 415 20.41 18.93 4.64
CA ARG A 415 19.84 19.72 3.54
C ARG A 415 20.91 20.30 2.62
N GLN A 416 21.99 20.83 3.19
CA GLN A 416 23.11 21.40 2.43
C GLN A 416 23.89 20.36 1.63
N ASP A 417 23.91 19.09 2.05
CA ASP A 417 24.60 18.01 1.36
C ASP A 417 23.73 17.32 0.29
N ILE A 418 22.42 17.55 0.23
CA ILE A 418 21.52 16.93 -0.76
C ILE A 418 22.06 17.08 -2.21
N PRO A 419 22.53 18.24 -2.67
CA PRO A 419 23.11 18.35 -4.03
C PRO A 419 24.27 17.38 -4.26
N ASN A 420 25.16 17.23 -3.28
CA ASN A 420 26.30 16.32 -3.38
C ASN A 420 25.85 14.85 -3.36
N LEU A 421 24.85 14.49 -2.57
CA LEU A 421 24.26 13.14 -2.55
C LEU A 421 23.65 12.82 -3.92
N LEU A 422 22.91 13.74 -4.53
CA LEU A 422 22.32 13.56 -5.86
C LEU A 422 23.40 13.46 -6.95
N ILE A 423 24.47 14.27 -6.87
CA ILE A 423 25.62 14.16 -7.81
C ILE A 423 26.26 12.78 -7.69
N LYS A 424 26.45 12.24 -6.47
CA LYS A 424 26.96 10.88 -6.27
C LYS A 424 26.06 9.80 -6.85
N LEU A 425 24.73 10.04 -6.87
CA LEU A 425 23.77 9.17 -7.55
C LEU A 425 23.78 9.33 -9.07
N GLY A 426 24.62 10.21 -9.62
CA GLY A 426 24.81 10.41 -11.05
C GLY A 426 23.92 11.49 -11.67
N PHE A 427 23.21 12.28 -10.87
CA PHE A 427 22.50 13.45 -11.41
C PHE A 427 23.48 14.54 -11.90
N PRO A 428 23.23 15.17 -13.07
CA PRO A 428 24.00 16.36 -13.47
C PRO A 428 23.91 17.44 -12.39
N THR A 429 24.98 18.20 -12.21
CA THR A 429 25.09 19.23 -11.14
C THR A 429 23.90 20.20 -11.15
N GLU A 430 23.48 20.66 -12.33
CA GLU A 430 22.35 21.56 -12.49
C GLU A 430 21.05 20.93 -12.00
N ARG A 431 20.81 19.66 -12.35
CA ARG A 431 19.61 18.91 -11.93
C ARG A 431 19.63 18.62 -10.42
N ALA A 432 20.77 18.27 -9.88
CA ALA A 432 20.95 18.07 -8.44
C ALA A 432 20.63 19.35 -7.65
N GLN A 433 21.12 20.49 -8.10
CA GLN A 433 20.82 21.80 -7.50
C GLN A 433 19.34 22.19 -7.66
N TYR A 434 18.76 21.92 -8.82
CA TYR A 434 17.35 22.16 -9.11
C TYR A 434 16.43 21.40 -8.13
N ALA A 435 16.66 20.09 -7.95
CA ALA A 435 15.90 19.27 -7.02
C ALA A 435 16.13 19.72 -5.56
N ALA A 436 17.39 19.87 -5.14
CA ALA A 436 17.73 20.26 -3.77
C ALA A 436 17.15 21.63 -3.35
N ALA A 437 17.04 22.59 -4.27
CA ALA A 437 16.43 23.89 -3.98
C ALA A 437 14.93 23.79 -3.64
N ARG A 438 14.29 22.69 -4.00
CA ARG A 438 12.86 22.40 -3.78
C ARG A 438 12.59 21.47 -2.59
N ILE A 439 13.64 21.01 -1.91
CA ILE A 439 13.52 20.12 -0.74
C ILE A 439 13.75 20.91 0.54
N THR A 440 12.83 20.80 1.49
CA THR A 440 13.00 21.19 2.88
C THR A 440 13.25 19.95 3.72
N VAL A 441 14.15 20.01 4.71
CA VAL A 441 14.43 18.90 5.62
C VAL A 441 13.91 19.25 7.01
N ASP A 442 12.98 18.44 7.50
CA ASP A 442 12.32 18.66 8.79
C ASP A 442 12.62 17.53 9.77
N PRO A 443 12.99 17.81 11.03
CA PRO A 443 13.10 16.80 12.08
C PRO A 443 11.74 16.17 12.40
N ALA A 444 11.60 14.87 12.14
CA ALA A 444 10.38 14.12 12.42
C ALA A 444 10.29 13.70 13.88
N ARG A 445 9.08 13.69 14.44
CA ARG A 445 8.81 13.17 15.80
C ARG A 445 8.87 11.64 15.84
N GLY A 446 8.33 10.98 14.83
CA GLY A 446 8.25 9.53 14.71
C GLY A 446 9.18 8.96 13.63
N SER A 447 8.67 8.02 12.85
CA SER A 447 9.31 7.55 11.64
C SER A 447 9.37 8.67 10.60
N GLY A 448 10.42 8.69 9.79
CA GLY A 448 10.53 9.61 8.67
C GLY A 448 9.45 9.33 7.61
N HIS A 449 9.15 10.33 6.81
CA HIS A 449 8.29 10.24 5.63
C HIS A 449 8.53 11.42 4.70
N ALA A 450 8.35 11.21 3.41
CA ALA A 450 8.29 12.29 2.45
C ALA A 450 6.89 12.92 2.48
N MET A 451 6.83 14.27 2.47
CA MET A 451 5.60 14.98 2.19
C MET A 451 5.77 15.70 0.87
N GLY A 452 4.98 15.32 -0.13
CA GLY A 452 5.01 15.86 -1.47
C GLY A 452 4.58 17.32 -1.54
N ALA A 453 4.45 17.80 -2.76
CA ALA A 453 3.78 19.05 -3.10
C ALA A 453 2.71 18.72 -4.14
N GLU A 454 1.56 19.40 -4.06
CA GLU A 454 0.47 19.25 -5.04
C GLU A 454 0.39 20.45 -5.98
N MET A 455 1.24 21.46 -5.75
CA MET A 455 1.32 22.68 -6.56
C MET A 455 2.79 23.01 -6.85
N ARG A 456 3.10 23.37 -8.11
CA ARG A 456 4.48 23.63 -8.56
C ARG A 456 5.22 24.76 -7.82
N SER A 457 4.50 25.67 -7.18
CA SER A 457 5.07 26.72 -6.34
C SER A 457 5.49 26.27 -4.94
N GLU A 458 5.07 25.08 -4.51
CA GLU A 458 5.42 24.53 -3.20
C GLU A 458 6.74 23.77 -3.21
N LYS A 459 7.32 23.63 -2.02
CA LYS A 459 8.45 22.74 -1.77
C LYS A 459 7.95 21.42 -1.19
N VAL A 460 8.69 20.37 -1.50
CA VAL A 460 8.52 19.07 -0.83
C VAL A 460 9.28 19.05 0.49
N HIS A 461 8.82 18.20 1.44
CA HIS A 461 9.37 18.11 2.78
C HIS A 461 9.92 16.70 3.02
N LEU A 462 11.23 16.60 3.19
CA LEU A 462 11.90 15.41 3.65
C LEU A 462 11.86 15.40 5.18
N ARG A 463 11.13 14.48 5.75
CA ARG A 463 10.99 14.33 7.20
C ARG A 463 11.77 13.12 7.66
N THR A 464 12.72 13.32 8.57
CA THR A 464 13.53 12.24 9.12
C THR A 464 13.89 12.48 10.57
N ARG A 465 14.30 11.43 11.26
CA ARG A 465 14.67 11.49 12.67
C ARG A 465 16.05 12.09 12.83
N ILE A 466 16.12 13.22 13.53
CA ILE A 466 17.37 13.90 13.88
C ILE A 466 17.31 14.24 15.37
N GLU A 467 18.13 13.55 16.15
CA GLU A 467 18.21 13.72 17.60
C GLU A 467 19.10 14.93 17.96
N LYS A 468 19.10 15.33 19.25
CA LYS A 468 19.98 16.39 19.74
C LYS A 468 21.46 16.08 19.57
N SER A 469 21.81 14.79 19.50
CA SER A 469 23.17 14.27 19.26
C SER A 469 23.55 14.25 17.78
N GLY A 470 22.63 14.58 16.89
CA GLY A 470 22.75 14.46 15.43
C GLY A 470 21.92 13.31 14.87
N MET A 471 22.03 13.10 13.55
CA MET A 471 21.38 12.01 12.84
C MET A 471 22.12 10.70 13.13
N ASN A 472 21.38 9.60 13.38
CA ASN A 472 21.92 8.24 13.46
C ASN A 472 21.78 7.52 12.10
N TYR A 473 22.32 6.28 11.99
CA TYR A 473 22.27 5.53 10.73
C TYR A 473 20.85 5.23 10.28
N LYS A 474 19.97 4.86 11.19
CA LYS A 474 18.57 4.60 10.86
C LYS A 474 17.89 5.87 10.29
N GLY A 475 18.13 7.02 10.91
CA GLY A 475 17.64 8.30 10.41
C GLY A 475 18.19 8.67 9.02
N PHE A 476 19.47 8.38 8.76
CA PHE A 476 20.10 8.58 7.46
C PHE A 476 19.54 7.64 6.38
N ASN A 477 19.41 6.35 6.68
CA ASN A 477 18.85 5.36 5.75
C ASN A 477 17.42 5.71 5.36
N ILE A 478 16.59 6.15 6.33
CA ILE A 478 15.25 6.70 6.08
C ILE A 478 15.35 7.98 5.24
N ALA A 479 16.23 8.92 5.59
CA ALA A 479 16.35 10.17 4.85
C ALA A 479 16.74 9.96 3.37
N VAL A 480 17.54 8.95 3.07
CA VAL A 480 17.90 8.59 1.69
C VAL A 480 16.69 8.01 0.94
N HIS A 481 15.87 7.19 1.62
CA HIS A 481 14.61 6.68 1.07
C HIS A 481 13.64 7.82 0.76
N GLU A 482 13.37 8.69 1.74
CA GLU A 482 12.46 9.84 1.60
C GLU A 482 12.97 10.86 0.57
N MET A 483 14.30 10.98 0.40
CA MET A 483 14.88 11.76 -0.67
C MET A 483 14.52 11.21 -2.05
N GLY A 484 14.43 9.88 -2.20
CA GLY A 484 13.97 9.24 -3.43
C GLY A 484 12.54 9.65 -3.79
N HIS A 485 11.62 9.59 -2.83
CA HIS A 485 10.26 10.08 -3.00
C HIS A 485 10.21 11.56 -3.35
N ASN A 486 10.93 12.39 -2.62
CA ASN A 486 10.91 13.83 -2.86
C ASN A 486 11.46 14.21 -4.24
N VAL A 487 12.53 13.55 -4.69
CA VAL A 487 13.07 13.77 -6.03
C VAL A 487 12.10 13.32 -7.12
N GLU A 488 11.48 12.15 -6.95
CA GLU A 488 10.41 11.67 -7.84
C GLU A 488 9.26 12.71 -7.93
N GLN A 489 8.75 13.16 -6.78
CA GLN A 489 7.65 14.12 -6.70
C GLN A 489 7.99 15.46 -7.35
N ILE A 490 9.22 15.98 -7.17
CA ILE A 490 9.67 17.21 -7.81
C ILE A 490 9.68 17.05 -9.34
N LEU A 491 10.27 15.97 -9.84
CA LEU A 491 10.39 15.74 -11.27
C LEU A 491 9.02 15.48 -11.91
N SER A 492 8.20 14.64 -11.29
CA SER A 492 6.86 14.30 -11.80
C SER A 492 5.87 15.45 -11.74
N LEU A 493 6.03 16.42 -10.82
CA LEU A 493 5.16 17.59 -10.73
C LEU A 493 5.60 18.73 -11.67
N ASN A 494 6.92 19.00 -11.74
CA ASN A 494 7.42 20.19 -12.40
C ASN A 494 7.83 19.96 -13.87
N ASP A 495 8.23 18.74 -14.21
CA ASP A 495 8.86 18.42 -15.51
C ASP A 495 7.95 17.57 -16.42
N VAL A 496 6.71 17.23 -15.98
CA VAL A 496 5.70 16.64 -16.85
C VAL A 496 4.97 17.73 -17.67
N ASP A 497 4.48 17.33 -18.82
CA ASP A 497 3.77 18.22 -19.76
C ASP A 497 2.36 18.66 -19.27
N TYR A 498 1.71 17.80 -18.47
CA TYR A 498 0.40 18.08 -17.86
C TYR A 498 0.41 17.74 -16.37
N THR A 499 -0.01 18.69 -15.50
CA THR A 499 -0.09 18.44 -14.04
C THR A 499 -1.05 17.31 -13.67
N LEU A 500 -2.04 17.04 -14.51
CA LEU A 500 -2.95 15.89 -14.37
C LEU A 500 -2.25 14.53 -14.58
N LEU A 501 -1.03 14.52 -15.11
CA LEU A 501 -0.17 13.35 -15.23
C LEU A 501 0.94 13.30 -14.19
N GLN A 502 0.92 14.19 -13.19
CA GLN A 502 1.91 14.13 -12.11
C GLN A 502 1.91 12.77 -11.40
N GLY A 503 3.08 12.37 -10.91
CA GLY A 503 3.27 11.10 -10.20
C GLY A 503 3.57 9.93 -11.13
N VAL A 504 3.68 8.79 -10.50
CA VAL A 504 3.85 7.47 -11.11
C VAL A 504 2.55 6.66 -10.97
N PRO A 505 2.40 5.49 -11.60
CA PRO A 505 1.10 4.81 -11.69
C PRO A 505 0.39 4.57 -10.35
N ASN A 506 1.11 4.06 -9.35
CA ASN A 506 0.58 3.78 -8.02
C ASN A 506 1.69 3.75 -6.96
N THR A 507 1.33 3.49 -5.70
CA THR A 507 2.25 3.47 -4.55
C THR A 507 3.42 2.51 -4.74
N ALA A 508 3.24 1.35 -5.39
CA ALA A 508 4.33 0.40 -5.60
C ALA A 508 5.47 0.98 -6.46
N PHE A 509 5.17 1.89 -7.38
CA PHE A 509 6.17 2.53 -8.24
C PHE A 509 6.94 3.62 -7.51
N THR A 510 6.28 4.45 -6.72
CA THR A 510 6.99 5.49 -5.93
C THR A 510 7.86 4.84 -4.86
N GLU A 511 7.39 3.77 -4.20
CA GLU A 511 8.21 2.98 -3.27
C GLU A 511 9.42 2.35 -3.97
N ALA A 512 9.23 1.78 -5.15
CA ALA A 512 10.33 1.18 -5.92
C ALA A 512 11.42 2.21 -6.25
N LEU A 513 11.04 3.41 -6.66
CA LEU A 513 11.98 4.50 -6.94
C LEU A 513 12.72 4.95 -5.67
N ALA A 514 12.04 5.02 -4.53
CA ALA A 514 12.66 5.36 -3.24
C ALA A 514 13.66 4.28 -2.79
N PHE A 515 13.34 3.00 -2.97
CA PHE A 515 14.26 1.89 -2.67
C PHE A 515 15.53 1.91 -3.53
N VAL A 516 15.48 2.41 -4.77
CA VAL A 516 16.69 2.62 -5.60
C VAL A 516 17.68 3.54 -4.89
N PHE A 517 17.20 4.62 -4.28
CA PHE A 517 18.03 5.54 -3.50
C PHE A 517 18.51 4.88 -2.21
N GLN A 518 17.60 4.30 -1.44
CA GLN A 518 17.91 3.65 -0.15
C GLN A 518 18.99 2.59 -0.29
N GLY A 519 18.96 1.82 -1.37
CA GLY A 519 19.97 0.80 -1.67
C GLY A 519 21.40 1.34 -1.90
N GLN A 520 21.56 2.66 -1.99
CA GLN A 520 22.87 3.33 -2.18
C GLN A 520 23.40 4.00 -0.90
N ASP A 521 22.77 3.82 0.24
CA ASP A 521 23.06 4.54 1.48
C ASP A 521 24.55 4.44 1.90
N LEU A 522 25.14 3.26 1.89
CA LEU A 522 26.56 3.05 2.22
C LEU A 522 27.50 3.71 1.18
N MET A 523 27.17 3.61 -0.11
CA MET A 523 27.91 4.28 -1.18
C MET A 523 27.90 5.79 -1.02
N LEU A 524 26.75 6.38 -0.64
CA LEU A 524 26.59 7.81 -0.38
C LEU A 524 27.44 8.28 0.81
N LEU A 525 27.68 7.41 1.79
CA LEU A 525 28.61 7.65 2.89
C LEU A 525 30.10 7.48 2.50
N GLY A 526 30.39 7.03 1.29
CA GLY A 526 31.75 6.73 0.84
C GLY A 526 32.26 5.38 1.35
N LEU A 527 31.38 4.51 1.80
CA LEU A 527 31.69 3.15 2.22
C LEU A 527 31.63 2.18 1.02
N ALA A 528 32.23 0.99 1.17
CA ALA A 528 32.33 0.03 0.06
C ALA A 528 30.95 -0.42 -0.44
N ALA A 529 30.80 -0.42 -1.78
CA ALA A 529 29.63 -1.00 -2.43
C ALA A 529 29.52 -2.51 -2.16
N PRO A 530 28.30 -3.09 -2.21
CA PRO A 530 28.10 -4.52 -2.14
C PRO A 530 28.83 -5.24 -3.27
N ASP A 531 29.50 -6.35 -2.95
CA ASP A 531 30.13 -7.23 -3.96
C ASP A 531 29.06 -8.10 -4.68
N ALA A 532 29.47 -8.78 -5.75
CA ALA A 532 28.57 -9.63 -6.55
C ALA A 532 27.90 -10.74 -5.73
N LYS A 533 28.56 -11.25 -4.69
CA LYS A 533 28.01 -12.27 -3.80
C LYS A 533 26.90 -11.70 -2.93
N ILE A 534 27.10 -10.51 -2.38
CA ILE A 534 26.09 -9.77 -1.62
C ILE A 534 24.85 -9.51 -2.49
N GLN A 535 25.07 -9.10 -3.75
CA GLN A 535 23.98 -8.88 -4.70
C GLN A 535 23.20 -10.17 -5.02
N SER A 536 23.90 -11.30 -5.21
CA SER A 536 23.23 -12.59 -5.42
C SER A 536 22.43 -13.03 -4.22
N MET A 537 22.94 -12.80 -3.01
CA MET A 537 22.21 -13.08 -1.77
C MET A 537 20.98 -12.19 -1.61
N LYS A 538 21.07 -10.90 -1.96
CA LYS A 538 19.90 -9.99 -2.00
C LYS A 538 18.83 -10.53 -2.94
N THR A 539 19.21 -10.92 -4.16
CA THR A 539 18.29 -11.49 -5.15
C THR A 539 17.58 -12.74 -4.64
N LEU A 540 18.29 -13.65 -3.98
CA LEU A 540 17.69 -14.86 -3.37
C LEU A 540 16.74 -14.49 -2.22
N ASN A 541 17.07 -13.47 -1.43
CA ASN A 541 16.20 -12.96 -0.38
C ASN A 541 14.91 -12.35 -0.97
N ASP A 542 15.02 -11.55 -2.02
CA ASP A 542 13.89 -10.92 -2.69
C ASP A 542 12.98 -11.96 -3.33
N PHE A 543 13.54 -12.99 -3.97
CA PHE A 543 12.79 -14.11 -4.53
C PHE A 543 12.04 -14.89 -3.46
N TRP A 544 12.70 -15.28 -2.34
CA TRP A 544 12.08 -16.04 -1.27
C TRP A 544 10.99 -15.23 -0.54
N GLY A 545 11.22 -13.93 -0.34
CA GLY A 545 10.22 -13.03 0.20
C GLY A 545 9.00 -12.85 -0.72
N THR A 546 9.22 -12.81 -2.05
CA THR A 546 8.12 -12.76 -3.02
C THR A 546 7.35 -14.08 -3.08
N TYR A 547 8.04 -15.22 -3.00
CA TYR A 547 7.42 -16.54 -2.88
C TYR A 547 6.53 -16.63 -1.63
N GLU A 548 6.99 -16.15 -0.50
CA GLU A 548 6.22 -16.12 0.73
C GLU A 548 4.96 -15.27 0.59
N ILE A 549 5.12 -13.97 0.27
CA ILE A 549 4.02 -13.01 0.29
C ILE A 549 3.03 -13.21 -0.88
N GLY A 550 3.45 -13.88 -1.95
CA GLY A 550 2.57 -14.23 -3.07
C GLY A 550 1.42 -15.13 -2.65
N GLY A 551 1.66 -16.14 -1.82
CA GLY A 551 0.60 -17.00 -1.29
C GLY A 551 -0.33 -16.27 -0.33
N VAL A 552 0.20 -15.35 0.47
CA VAL A 552 -0.61 -14.49 1.35
C VAL A 552 -1.56 -13.61 0.53
N ALA A 553 -1.08 -13.03 -0.57
CA ALA A 553 -1.89 -12.24 -1.49
C ALA A 553 -3.04 -13.05 -2.10
N LEU A 554 -2.75 -14.28 -2.55
CA LEU A 554 -3.79 -15.17 -3.11
C LEU A 554 -4.86 -15.54 -2.07
N ILE A 555 -4.48 -15.72 -0.81
CA ILE A 555 -5.44 -15.99 0.28
C ILE A 555 -6.34 -14.78 0.49
N ASP A 556 -5.77 -13.56 0.57
CA ASP A 556 -6.54 -12.33 0.76
C ASP A 556 -7.55 -12.13 -0.38
N MET A 557 -7.10 -12.26 -1.64
CA MET A 557 -7.96 -12.18 -2.83
C MET A 557 -9.13 -13.18 -2.74
N ALA A 558 -8.84 -14.45 -2.47
CA ALA A 558 -9.85 -15.49 -2.40
C ALA A 558 -10.83 -15.28 -1.23
N VAL A 559 -10.38 -14.80 -0.09
CA VAL A 559 -11.24 -14.46 1.06
C VAL A 559 -12.20 -13.32 0.72
N TRP A 560 -11.73 -12.26 0.02
CA TRP A 560 -12.60 -11.18 -0.41
C TRP A 560 -13.65 -11.63 -1.43
N HIS A 561 -13.31 -12.47 -2.40
CA HIS A 561 -14.30 -13.07 -3.30
C HIS A 561 -15.31 -13.92 -2.54
N TRP A 562 -14.84 -14.76 -1.63
CA TRP A 562 -15.73 -15.59 -0.81
C TRP A 562 -16.73 -14.73 -0.02
N MET A 563 -16.31 -13.59 0.55
CA MET A 563 -17.22 -12.68 1.28
C MET A 563 -18.26 -12.04 0.35
N TYR A 564 -17.90 -11.70 -0.89
CA TYR A 564 -18.87 -11.21 -1.87
C TYR A 564 -19.89 -12.29 -2.27
N ASP A 565 -19.47 -13.54 -2.39
CA ASP A 565 -20.35 -14.67 -2.68
C ASP A 565 -21.24 -15.05 -1.47
N HIS A 566 -20.80 -14.71 -0.24
CA HIS A 566 -21.48 -15.04 1.01
C HIS A 566 -21.77 -13.81 1.88
N PRO A 567 -22.57 -12.84 1.40
CA PRO A 567 -22.70 -11.51 2.04
C PRO A 567 -23.38 -11.54 3.41
N GLN A 568 -24.05 -12.65 3.76
CA GLN A 568 -24.72 -12.85 5.04
C GLN A 568 -23.94 -13.79 5.98
N ALA A 569 -22.69 -14.13 5.65
CA ALA A 569 -21.87 -15.04 6.43
C ALA A 569 -21.73 -14.61 7.89
N THR A 570 -21.64 -15.59 8.76
CA THR A 570 -21.26 -15.42 10.17
C THR A 570 -19.74 -15.41 10.33
N PRO A 571 -19.20 -14.89 11.45
CA PRO A 571 -17.77 -14.96 11.74
C PRO A 571 -17.20 -16.38 11.71
N ALA A 572 -17.95 -17.38 12.20
CA ALA A 572 -17.53 -18.77 12.18
C ALA A 572 -17.43 -19.33 10.76
N GLU A 573 -18.39 -19.05 9.90
CA GLU A 573 -18.34 -19.47 8.49
C GLU A 573 -17.17 -18.81 7.75
N LEU A 574 -16.89 -17.53 8.00
CA LEU A 574 -15.73 -16.83 7.40
C LEU A 574 -14.42 -17.42 7.93
N ARG A 575 -14.33 -17.74 9.24
CA ARG A 575 -13.16 -18.45 9.80
C ARG A 575 -12.92 -19.76 9.03
N ASP A 576 -13.93 -20.59 8.95
CA ASP A 576 -13.81 -21.92 8.35
C ASP A 576 -13.45 -21.83 6.86
N ALA A 577 -14.02 -20.89 6.13
CA ALA A 577 -13.67 -20.60 4.74
C ALA A 577 -12.21 -20.11 4.60
N THR A 578 -11.78 -19.16 5.45
CA THR A 578 -10.40 -18.65 5.43
C THR A 578 -9.40 -19.78 5.73
N LEU A 579 -9.69 -20.65 6.69
CA LEU A 579 -8.85 -21.80 7.00
C LEU A 579 -8.77 -22.77 5.82
N GLN A 580 -9.88 -23.00 5.12
CA GLN A 580 -9.89 -23.88 3.95
C GLN A 580 -9.08 -23.27 2.80
N ILE A 581 -9.30 -21.99 2.49
CA ILE A 581 -8.55 -21.24 1.47
C ILE A 581 -7.04 -21.27 1.78
N ALA A 582 -6.66 -21.04 3.04
CA ALA A 582 -5.26 -21.07 3.46
C ALA A 582 -4.63 -22.47 3.28
N LYS A 583 -5.34 -23.52 3.66
CA LYS A 583 -4.90 -24.92 3.44
C LYS A 583 -4.75 -25.25 1.97
N ASP A 584 -5.72 -24.90 1.14
CA ASP A 584 -5.70 -25.18 -0.30
C ASP A 584 -4.53 -24.45 -0.98
N THR A 585 -4.32 -23.19 -0.64
CA THR A 585 -3.17 -22.39 -1.13
C THR A 585 -1.85 -23.00 -0.68
N TRP A 586 -1.73 -23.35 0.61
CA TRP A 586 -0.54 -24.02 1.12
C TRP A 586 -0.29 -25.35 0.42
N ASN A 587 -1.30 -26.19 0.31
CA ASN A 587 -1.20 -27.51 -0.29
C ASN A 587 -0.78 -27.45 -1.75
N ARG A 588 -1.25 -26.45 -2.48
CA ARG A 588 -0.92 -26.25 -3.90
C ARG A 588 0.53 -25.79 -4.09
N TYR A 589 1.00 -24.80 -3.34
CA TYR A 589 2.24 -24.11 -3.65
C TYR A 589 3.41 -24.44 -2.70
N TYR A 590 3.13 -24.77 -1.43
CA TYR A 590 4.15 -24.91 -0.39
C TYR A 590 4.36 -26.34 0.08
N THR A 591 3.35 -27.19 0.07
CA THR A 591 3.50 -28.62 0.42
C THR A 591 4.60 -29.32 -0.39
N PRO A 592 4.75 -29.07 -1.71
CA PRO A 592 5.85 -29.70 -2.48
C PRO A 592 7.24 -29.38 -1.96
N VAL A 593 7.40 -28.27 -1.26
CA VAL A 593 8.67 -27.80 -0.72
C VAL A 593 8.85 -28.16 0.75
N PHE A 594 7.81 -27.95 1.56
CA PHE A 594 7.87 -28.13 3.02
C PHE A 594 7.43 -29.53 3.48
N GLY A 595 6.88 -30.35 2.61
CA GLY A 595 6.45 -31.71 2.93
C GLY A 595 5.26 -31.82 3.91
N ARG A 596 4.75 -30.70 4.43
CA ARG A 596 3.65 -30.63 5.40
C ARG A 596 2.40 -30.06 4.76
N LYS A 597 1.26 -30.77 4.93
CA LYS A 597 -0.05 -30.36 4.42
C LYS A 597 -0.85 -29.58 5.46
N ASP A 598 -1.90 -28.91 4.98
CA ASP A 598 -2.96 -28.28 5.76
C ASP A 598 -2.47 -27.19 6.73
N VAL A 599 -1.38 -26.52 6.38
CA VAL A 599 -0.83 -25.41 7.16
C VAL A 599 -1.62 -24.15 6.87
N VAL A 600 -2.02 -23.44 7.94
CA VAL A 600 -2.82 -22.20 7.86
C VAL A 600 -2.00 -20.93 8.12
N LEU A 601 -0.70 -21.08 8.26
CA LEU A 601 0.22 -20.05 8.77
C LEU A 601 0.20 -18.75 7.97
N LEU A 602 -0.03 -18.81 6.65
CA LEU A 602 -0.09 -17.62 5.80
C LEU A 602 -1.32 -16.73 6.05
N ALA A 603 -2.37 -17.22 6.73
CA ALA A 603 -3.54 -16.42 7.11
C ALA A 603 -3.32 -15.56 8.37
N ILE A 604 -2.09 -15.55 8.94
CA ILE A 604 -1.77 -14.74 10.13
C ILE A 604 -1.72 -13.24 9.86
N TYR A 605 -1.51 -12.82 8.62
CA TYR A 605 -1.27 -11.43 8.28
C TYR A 605 -2.39 -10.49 8.74
N SER A 606 -2.05 -9.50 9.58
CA SER A 606 -3.01 -8.56 10.16
C SER A 606 -3.69 -7.69 9.12
N HIS A 607 -2.97 -7.32 8.06
CA HIS A 607 -3.53 -6.51 6.98
C HIS A 607 -4.67 -7.18 6.18
N MET A 608 -4.87 -8.49 6.34
CA MET A 608 -6.11 -9.13 5.88
C MET A 608 -7.33 -8.57 6.63
N ILE A 609 -7.16 -8.15 7.90
CA ILE A 609 -8.24 -7.73 8.79
C ILE A 609 -8.50 -6.22 8.69
N ASP A 610 -7.41 -5.41 8.64
CA ASP A 610 -7.46 -3.96 8.81
C ASP A 610 -7.26 -3.16 7.51
N SER A 611 -6.83 -3.76 6.40
CA SER A 611 -6.31 -3.00 5.26
C SER A 611 -7.03 -3.23 3.93
N PHE A 612 -8.25 -3.75 3.94
CA PHE A 612 -9.17 -3.75 2.79
C PHE A 612 -8.54 -4.26 1.47
N LEU A 613 -8.16 -5.55 1.40
CA LEU A 613 -7.55 -6.18 0.23
C LEU A 613 -6.22 -5.50 -0.19
N TYR A 614 -5.38 -5.21 0.80
CA TYR A 614 -4.09 -4.56 0.56
C TYR A 614 -2.95 -5.53 0.25
N LEU A 615 -3.01 -6.78 0.76
CA LEU A 615 -1.89 -7.72 0.71
C LEU A 615 -1.33 -8.00 -0.70
N PRO A 616 -2.12 -7.97 -1.80
CA PRO A 616 -1.57 -8.08 -3.15
C PRO A 616 -0.55 -6.99 -3.54
N ASP A 617 -0.57 -5.81 -2.89
CA ASP A 617 0.37 -4.73 -3.19
C ASP A 617 1.82 -5.09 -2.84
N TYR A 618 2.04 -5.96 -1.85
CA TYR A 618 3.39 -6.38 -1.46
C TYR A 618 4.12 -7.16 -2.56
N PRO A 619 3.61 -8.31 -3.05
CA PRO A 619 4.34 -9.03 -4.09
C PRO A 619 4.40 -8.29 -5.42
N ILE A 620 3.38 -7.51 -5.77
CA ILE A 620 3.41 -6.62 -6.96
C ILE A 620 4.53 -5.59 -6.79
N GLY A 621 4.62 -4.97 -5.61
CA GLY A 621 5.68 -4.02 -5.28
C GLY A 621 7.08 -4.63 -5.37
N HIS A 622 7.27 -5.87 -4.91
CA HIS A 622 8.53 -6.59 -5.06
C HIS A 622 8.92 -6.76 -6.53
N LEU A 623 7.97 -7.17 -7.40
CA LEU A 623 8.23 -7.36 -8.83
C LEU A 623 8.57 -6.04 -9.52
N ILE A 624 7.82 -4.98 -9.24
CA ILE A 624 8.04 -3.64 -9.79
C ILE A 624 9.40 -3.09 -9.35
N ALA A 625 9.70 -3.14 -8.05
CA ALA A 625 10.96 -2.66 -7.50
C ALA A 625 12.16 -3.39 -8.12
N PHE A 626 12.05 -4.71 -8.26
CA PHE A 626 13.12 -5.52 -8.85
C PHE A 626 13.38 -5.14 -10.33
N GLN A 627 12.31 -4.96 -11.13
CA GLN A 627 12.46 -4.54 -12.54
C GLN A 627 13.10 -3.16 -12.67
N ILE A 628 12.69 -2.21 -11.84
CA ILE A 628 13.24 -0.84 -11.84
C ILE A 628 14.70 -0.85 -11.40
N GLU A 629 15.04 -1.53 -10.29
CA GLU A 629 16.42 -1.65 -9.82
C GLU A 629 17.34 -2.31 -10.86
N GLU A 630 16.84 -3.35 -11.53
CA GLU A 630 17.60 -4.03 -12.58
C GLU A 630 17.86 -3.11 -13.79
N GLN A 631 16.87 -2.32 -14.19
CA GLN A 631 17.02 -1.35 -15.28
C GLN A 631 18.03 -0.25 -14.91
N MET A 632 17.94 0.31 -13.70
CA MET A 632 18.90 1.32 -13.21
C MET A 632 20.33 0.80 -13.23
N ARG A 633 20.52 -0.47 -12.85
CA ARG A 633 21.84 -1.13 -12.87
C ARG A 633 22.36 -1.33 -14.30
N LYS A 634 21.48 -1.70 -15.24
CA LYS A 634 21.85 -1.87 -16.66
C LYS A 634 22.20 -0.56 -17.35
N ALA A 635 21.51 0.52 -16.98
CA ALA A 635 21.75 1.85 -17.54
C ALA A 635 23.10 2.46 -17.11
N GLY A 636 23.75 1.89 -16.10
CA GLY A 636 25.07 2.35 -15.64
C GLY A 636 25.08 3.65 -14.85
N GLY A 637 23.92 4.17 -14.46
CA GLY A 637 23.78 5.39 -13.67
C GLY A 637 22.34 5.62 -13.24
N ILE A 638 22.14 6.06 -12.00
CA ILE A 638 20.81 6.26 -11.41
C ILE A 638 20.19 7.55 -11.90
N GLY A 639 20.88 8.70 -11.78
CA GLY A 639 20.31 10.03 -11.95
C GLY A 639 19.52 10.24 -13.24
N PRO A 640 20.13 10.11 -14.44
CA PRO A 640 19.44 10.33 -15.70
C PRO A 640 18.29 9.35 -15.95
N GLU A 641 18.47 8.09 -15.55
CA GLU A 641 17.44 7.07 -15.73
C GLU A 641 16.26 7.26 -14.77
N PHE A 642 16.55 7.66 -13.53
CA PHE A 642 15.54 8.04 -12.55
C PHE A 642 14.70 9.23 -13.05
N GLU A 643 15.33 10.29 -13.55
CA GLU A 643 14.64 11.44 -14.13
C GLU A 643 13.75 11.05 -15.30
N ARG A 644 14.26 10.22 -16.22
CA ARG A 644 13.50 9.70 -17.35
C ARG A 644 12.26 8.94 -16.89
N MET A 645 12.39 8.08 -15.87
CA MET A 645 11.28 7.29 -15.32
C MET A 645 10.26 8.17 -14.58
N ALA A 646 10.72 9.06 -13.71
CA ALA A 646 9.84 9.92 -12.92
C ALA A 646 8.98 10.87 -13.79
N THR A 647 9.44 11.18 -15.02
CA THR A 647 8.73 12.07 -15.96
C THR A 647 7.85 11.35 -16.97
N LEU A 648 7.75 10.02 -16.92
CA LEU A 648 6.83 9.26 -17.78
C LEU A 648 5.36 9.62 -17.52
N GLY A 649 5.06 10.06 -16.31
CA GLY A 649 3.72 10.46 -15.89
C GLY A 649 2.80 9.29 -15.55
N ARG A 650 1.65 9.61 -15.00
CA ARG A 650 0.66 8.67 -14.50
C ARG A 650 -0.15 8.04 -15.64
N VAL A 651 0.46 7.08 -16.35
CA VAL A 651 -0.18 6.16 -17.30
C VAL A 651 -0.48 4.82 -16.62
N THR A 652 -1.00 3.80 -17.33
CA THR A 652 -1.17 2.47 -16.71
C THR A 652 0.17 1.83 -16.35
N PRO A 653 0.23 0.98 -15.30
CA PRO A 653 1.45 0.31 -14.85
C PRO A 653 2.23 -0.41 -15.95
N ASP A 654 1.56 -1.20 -16.76
CA ASP A 654 2.21 -1.94 -17.84
C ASP A 654 2.83 -1.00 -18.88
N LEU A 655 2.09 0.03 -19.32
CA LEU A 655 2.59 1.02 -20.27
C LEU A 655 3.77 1.81 -19.71
N TRP A 656 3.68 2.22 -18.44
CA TRP A 656 4.77 2.92 -17.75
C TRP A 656 6.02 2.03 -17.70
N MET A 657 5.85 0.76 -17.30
CA MET A 657 6.95 -0.19 -17.18
C MET A 657 7.58 -0.54 -18.54
N GLU A 658 6.77 -0.67 -19.60
CA GLU A 658 7.27 -0.83 -20.96
C GLU A 658 8.13 0.34 -21.40
N HIS A 659 7.71 1.57 -21.11
CA HIS A 659 8.51 2.76 -21.39
C HIS A 659 9.77 2.84 -20.53
N ALA A 660 9.68 2.37 -19.28
CA ALA A 660 10.78 2.39 -18.32
C ALA A 660 11.84 1.30 -18.61
N THR A 661 11.42 0.08 -18.89
CA THR A 661 12.31 -1.10 -18.91
C THR A 661 12.25 -1.89 -20.24
N GLY A 662 11.34 -1.55 -21.14
CA GLY A 662 11.11 -2.27 -22.39
C GLY A 662 10.21 -3.51 -22.27
N LYS A 663 9.62 -3.75 -21.07
CA LYS A 663 8.72 -4.87 -20.78
C LYS A 663 7.61 -4.42 -19.83
N PRO A 664 6.40 -5.02 -19.90
CA PRO A 664 5.36 -4.75 -18.90
C PRO A 664 5.75 -5.25 -17.50
N VAL A 665 4.95 -4.94 -16.49
CA VAL A 665 5.13 -5.49 -15.13
C VAL A 665 5.10 -7.02 -15.19
N GLY A 666 6.08 -7.70 -14.58
CA GLY A 666 6.17 -9.16 -14.62
C GLY A 666 7.21 -9.76 -13.69
N ALA A 667 7.21 -11.09 -13.59
CA ALA A 667 8.11 -11.85 -12.73
C ALA A 667 9.47 -12.19 -13.40
N GLU A 668 9.58 -12.05 -14.72
CA GLU A 668 10.71 -12.57 -15.50
C GLU A 668 12.07 -12.01 -15.07
N ALA A 669 12.10 -10.74 -14.69
CA ALA A 669 13.36 -10.10 -14.23
C ALA A 669 13.88 -10.76 -12.95
N LEU A 670 12.97 -10.94 -11.96
CA LEU A 670 13.29 -11.59 -10.69
C LEU A 670 13.69 -13.07 -10.91
N LEU A 671 12.95 -13.80 -11.73
CA LEU A 671 13.21 -15.22 -12.00
C LEU A 671 14.57 -15.42 -12.69
N SER A 672 14.85 -14.63 -13.74
CA SER A 672 16.14 -14.72 -14.46
C SER A 672 17.33 -14.36 -13.55
N ALA A 673 17.19 -13.34 -12.72
CA ALA A 673 18.23 -12.96 -11.79
C ALA A 673 18.43 -14.01 -10.69
N THR A 674 17.34 -14.64 -10.22
CA THR A 674 17.41 -15.74 -9.23
C THR A 674 18.15 -16.95 -9.79
N GLU A 675 17.91 -17.32 -11.05
CA GLU A 675 18.65 -18.40 -11.72
C GLU A 675 20.16 -18.11 -11.77
N ASN A 676 20.52 -16.86 -12.10
CA ASN A 676 21.91 -16.44 -12.14
C ASN A 676 22.54 -16.41 -10.72
N ALA A 677 21.80 -15.96 -9.72
CA ALA A 677 22.25 -15.95 -8.33
C ALA A 677 22.52 -17.37 -7.80
N LEU A 678 21.63 -18.33 -8.10
CA LEU A 678 21.84 -19.74 -7.74
C LEU A 678 23.12 -20.32 -8.37
N LYS A 679 23.40 -20.02 -9.64
CA LYS A 679 24.64 -20.45 -10.32
C LYS A 679 25.88 -19.88 -9.64
N GLN A 680 25.87 -18.62 -9.23
CA GLN A 680 26.99 -17.96 -8.56
C GLN A 680 27.22 -18.46 -7.13
N VAL A 681 26.16 -18.71 -6.37
CA VAL A 681 26.26 -19.20 -4.99
C VAL A 681 26.58 -20.70 -4.95
N GLY A 682 26.04 -21.49 -5.90
CA GLY A 682 26.24 -22.93 -5.96
C GLY A 682 27.61 -23.39 -6.57
N SER A 683 28.33 -22.49 -7.23
CA SER A 683 29.63 -22.78 -7.85
C SER A 683 30.85 -22.52 -6.93
N GLN A 684 30.60 -22.19 -5.67
CA GLN A 684 31.66 -22.06 -4.66
C GLN A 684 31.62 -23.26 -3.71
N PRO A 685 32.79 -23.97 -3.52
CA PRO A 685 32.90 -25.07 -2.57
C PRO A 685 32.76 -24.62 -1.12
#